data_d83bd9d8fd4abdb12840557dbc72a968
#
_entry.id   d83bd9d8fd4abdb12840557dbc72a968
#
_cell.length_a   1.000
_cell.length_b   1.000
_cell.length_c   1.000
_cell.angle_alpha   90.00
_cell.angle_beta   90.00
_cell.angle_gamma   90.00
#
_symmetry.space_group_name_H-M   'P 1'
#
loop_
_entity.id
_entity.type
_entity.pdbx_description
1 polymer ?
#
loop_
_entity_poly.entity_id
_entity_poly.type
_entity_poly.pdbx_seq_one_letter_code
_entity_poly.pdbx_strand_id
1 'polypeptide(L)'
;MTAATVLAALVALLLLPLAVTALRQRTLVTMAMRNIRRRRGEAALVVAGALLGTAIITSAFVLGDVVEGSFSDAARTQYGPVDIVVTTAGGADITDVGKAVEAAGIDGIDGLLTTTTSTGTLEAPQHDAAVPQVTVMELDVAAARGFGAHPAITGLDTSEPLAADGIIVNRRTAEQLGVQAGDSLRLHAYDATVDLRISQVAAEVGLAGYAGAIVAPDTLGNLAEASAIVAAPPSTQMLISLDGAVFDTRDLSDGVVTDLREAVAGMAGVQIDAPKATMLDDAESQGAGLTQIFTMIGSFSVMAGILLLINLFVMLAEERKTELGMLRAVGFTRRRLTRAFAIEASLYAVVAAAAGAAAGIGIGWLVAVMAGPIFGTAGQGGAPPLVIEPVSLAIGAGTGLLISLLTIWATSLRIARLNIIRAIRDLPEPKITKVRKRTLVLGAVGILAGAAVGFAGYLGDNAIALSLGVPVAAFSASPLLRRLLPERPARLVIAGTVLGWGLAVYPLFPDVMAAGDMMVFVVQGVVLTAGAVSLASSIDRVWAFTIDRLARGGRGLAPRLGIAYPLARRFRTSMLLGMFSLVIFTVTIMTVMSASIAGNTDATVERVAAGFDVVLDTNPANPVAVAALAERPDVAAVAGLIHGVATFDAAHLDVGRSWPVTSFDADLLEQGAPGLFRHDPVYASDEAAYQAVIDDPSLAIVPNNFLVAGVDDAVLAIGDTFSFVDPANGQTSELTIAGVGEEDWLGNGALVNREVTEALFGDQQVVDRFYIAAADGTDADALATAVNADLLAHGADARTFTTMGTAGTGELLGFIALLRGFLGLGLLVGIAGLGVVMVRAVRERRHEIGMLRAMGFSTGIVRAAMLSEAGLIAVQGTVIGAVLGLVTTRQLLAGSDSFGDVPLPFVIPWVGLLVILGLPLVASLAATAWPASRAAAIKPAVALRAAD
;
A
#
# COMPACT_ATOMS: atom_id res chain seq x y z
N MET A 1 -21.52 12.83 -9.31
CA MET A 1 -21.46 11.70 -10.27
C MET A 1 -20.31 10.82 -9.84
N THR A 2 -20.54 9.55 -9.57
CA THR A 2 -19.49 8.62 -9.15
C THR A 2 -18.48 8.40 -10.29
N ALA A 3 -17.22 8.12 -9.95
CA ALA A 3 -16.16 7.83 -10.92
C ALA A 3 -16.56 6.71 -11.90
N ALA A 4 -17.30 5.71 -11.42
CA ALA A 4 -17.84 4.61 -12.21
C ALA A 4 -18.80 5.08 -13.32
N THR A 5 -19.67 6.05 -13.06
CA THR A 5 -20.62 6.58 -14.06
C THR A 5 -19.91 7.38 -15.14
N VAL A 6 -18.90 8.16 -14.79
CA VAL A 6 -18.05 8.89 -15.76
C VAL A 6 -17.31 7.89 -16.65
N LEU A 7 -16.71 6.86 -16.07
CA LEU A 7 -16.00 5.81 -16.79
C LEU A 7 -16.92 5.05 -17.73
N ALA A 8 -18.10 4.64 -17.24
CA ALA A 8 -19.11 3.97 -18.07
C ALA A 8 -19.56 4.84 -19.25
N ALA A 9 -19.74 6.15 -19.02
CA ALA A 9 -20.09 7.10 -20.08
C ALA A 9 -18.97 7.22 -21.14
N LEU A 10 -17.69 7.28 -20.73
CA LEU A 10 -16.54 7.32 -21.64
C LEU A 10 -16.40 6.03 -22.44
N VAL A 11 -16.54 4.87 -21.81
CA VAL A 11 -16.54 3.57 -22.49
C VAL A 11 -17.69 3.47 -23.47
N ALA A 12 -18.89 3.87 -23.07
CA ALA A 12 -20.07 3.90 -23.94
C ALA A 12 -19.88 4.84 -25.14
N LEU A 13 -19.31 6.03 -24.93
CA LEU A 13 -19.02 7.00 -26.00
C LEU A 13 -18.11 6.39 -27.08
N LEU A 14 -17.16 5.54 -26.71
CA LEU A 14 -16.25 4.88 -27.65
C LEU A 14 -16.85 3.61 -28.26
N LEU A 15 -17.59 2.81 -27.50
CA LEU A 15 -18.17 1.54 -27.96
C LEU A 15 -19.48 1.72 -28.74
N LEU A 16 -20.34 2.65 -28.34
CA LEU A 16 -21.67 2.80 -28.95
C LEU A 16 -21.62 3.06 -30.48
N PRO A 17 -20.75 3.96 -30.97
CA PRO A 17 -20.63 4.16 -32.44
C PRO A 17 -20.15 2.92 -33.17
N LEU A 18 -19.28 2.10 -32.53
CA LEU A 18 -18.79 0.84 -33.12
C LEU A 18 -19.88 -0.22 -33.07
N ALA A 19 -20.63 -0.34 -31.96
CA ALA A 19 -21.74 -1.26 -31.83
C ALA A 19 -22.87 -0.93 -32.82
N VAL A 20 -23.27 0.34 -32.96
CA VAL A 20 -24.26 0.78 -33.96
C VAL A 20 -23.80 0.47 -35.38
N THR A 21 -22.51 0.69 -35.65
CA THR A 21 -21.95 0.35 -37.01
C THR A 21 -21.93 -1.17 -37.19
N ALA A 22 -21.61 -1.96 -36.18
CA ALA A 22 -21.62 -3.42 -36.22
C ALA A 22 -23.04 -3.96 -36.50
N LEU A 23 -24.04 -3.43 -35.84
CA LEU A 23 -25.45 -3.81 -36.04
C LEU A 23 -25.96 -3.45 -37.46
N ARG A 24 -25.62 -2.26 -37.95
CA ARG A 24 -26.04 -1.79 -39.25
C ARG A 24 -25.29 -2.45 -40.42
N GLN A 25 -24.04 -2.87 -40.20
CA GLN A 25 -23.17 -3.43 -41.24
C GLN A 25 -22.66 -4.82 -40.84
N ARG A 26 -23.57 -5.81 -40.82
CA ARG A 26 -23.30 -7.21 -40.47
C ARG A 26 -22.12 -7.82 -41.23
N THR A 27 -21.88 -7.36 -42.48
CA THR A 27 -20.75 -7.80 -43.27
C THR A 27 -19.39 -7.49 -42.65
N LEU A 28 -19.23 -6.35 -41.97
CA LEU A 28 -18.00 -5.99 -41.28
C LEU A 28 -17.76 -6.90 -40.07
N VAL A 29 -18.82 -7.24 -39.35
CA VAL A 29 -18.74 -8.16 -38.19
C VAL A 29 -18.37 -9.57 -38.67
N THR A 30 -19.00 -10.05 -39.73
CA THR A 30 -18.69 -11.37 -40.31
C THR A 30 -17.23 -11.44 -40.77
N MET A 31 -16.75 -10.37 -41.41
CA MET A 31 -15.33 -10.27 -41.77
C MET A 31 -14.42 -10.29 -40.53
N ALA A 32 -14.72 -9.53 -39.48
CA ALA A 32 -13.97 -9.50 -38.26
C ALA A 32 -13.91 -10.88 -37.59
N MET A 33 -15.05 -11.54 -37.41
CA MET A 33 -15.15 -12.89 -36.83
C MET A 33 -14.41 -13.95 -37.64
N ARG A 34 -14.47 -13.86 -38.98
CA ARG A 34 -13.74 -14.76 -39.87
C ARG A 34 -12.23 -14.56 -39.75
N ASN A 35 -11.77 -13.33 -39.62
CA ASN A 35 -10.36 -12.99 -39.39
C ASN A 35 -9.88 -13.53 -38.05
N ILE A 36 -10.65 -13.33 -36.97
CA ILE A 36 -10.34 -13.85 -35.62
C ILE A 36 -10.16 -15.37 -35.65
N ARG A 37 -11.12 -16.09 -36.27
CA ARG A 37 -11.06 -17.55 -36.39
C ARG A 37 -9.88 -18.04 -37.23
N ARG A 38 -9.52 -17.32 -38.28
CA ARG A 38 -8.41 -17.68 -39.19
C ARG A 38 -7.04 -17.43 -38.54
N ARG A 39 -6.93 -16.43 -37.61
CA ARG A 39 -5.67 -15.99 -36.98
C ARG A 39 -5.72 -16.12 -35.46
N ARG A 40 -6.21 -17.27 -34.96
CA ARG A 40 -6.41 -17.49 -33.51
C ARG A 40 -5.17 -17.19 -32.66
N GLY A 41 -3.97 -17.55 -33.11
CA GLY A 41 -2.72 -17.29 -32.38
C GLY A 41 -2.37 -15.81 -32.25
N GLU A 42 -2.69 -14.98 -33.24
CA GLU A 42 -2.46 -13.54 -33.21
C GLU A 42 -3.49 -12.87 -32.29
N ALA A 43 -4.76 -13.30 -32.40
CA ALA A 43 -5.83 -12.84 -31.53
C ALA A 43 -5.54 -13.13 -30.05
N ALA A 44 -5.09 -14.36 -29.75
CA ALA A 44 -4.72 -14.76 -28.39
C ALA A 44 -3.58 -13.90 -27.80
N LEU A 45 -2.57 -13.55 -28.60
CA LEU A 45 -1.45 -12.72 -28.14
C LEU A 45 -1.89 -11.28 -27.84
N VAL A 46 -2.77 -10.70 -28.67
CA VAL A 46 -3.32 -9.35 -28.43
C VAL A 46 -4.21 -9.35 -27.18
N VAL A 47 -5.07 -10.39 -27.06
CA VAL A 47 -5.92 -10.56 -25.88
C VAL A 47 -5.08 -10.73 -24.62
N ALA A 48 -4.03 -11.55 -24.65
CA ALA A 48 -3.15 -11.76 -23.50
C ALA A 48 -2.45 -10.47 -23.05
N GLY A 49 -1.97 -9.64 -24.01
CA GLY A 49 -1.35 -8.36 -23.65
C GLY A 49 -2.31 -7.35 -23.02
N ALA A 50 -3.55 -7.29 -23.51
CA ALA A 50 -4.58 -6.40 -22.96
C ALA A 50 -5.14 -6.94 -21.62
N LEU A 51 -5.27 -8.28 -21.50
CA LEU A 51 -5.70 -8.96 -20.30
C LEU A 51 -4.80 -8.63 -19.10
N LEU A 52 -3.49 -8.69 -19.30
CA LEU A 52 -2.52 -8.44 -18.23
C LEU A 52 -2.66 -7.02 -17.65
N GLY A 53 -2.82 -6.00 -18.51
CA GLY A 53 -3.04 -4.63 -18.03
C GLY A 53 -4.34 -4.48 -17.23
N THR A 54 -5.43 -5.09 -17.70
CA THR A 54 -6.71 -5.07 -16.99
C THR A 54 -6.62 -5.85 -15.68
N ALA A 55 -5.94 -7.00 -15.67
CA ALA A 55 -5.80 -7.82 -14.48
C ALA A 55 -5.07 -7.09 -13.35
N ILE A 56 -4.01 -6.32 -13.66
CA ILE A 56 -3.26 -5.55 -12.67
C ILE A 56 -4.13 -4.43 -12.06
N ILE A 57 -4.90 -3.72 -12.90
CA ILE A 57 -5.80 -2.66 -12.39
C ILE A 57 -6.89 -3.29 -11.51
N THR A 58 -7.54 -4.35 -11.99
CA THR A 58 -8.61 -5.01 -11.23
C THR A 58 -8.09 -5.61 -9.93
N SER A 59 -6.88 -6.19 -9.92
CA SER A 59 -6.31 -6.77 -8.71
C SER A 59 -6.00 -5.73 -7.63
N ALA A 60 -5.66 -4.49 -8.00
CA ALA A 60 -5.46 -3.41 -7.04
C ALA A 60 -6.76 -3.04 -6.31
N PHE A 61 -7.87 -2.94 -7.06
CA PHE A 61 -9.18 -2.67 -6.46
C PHE A 61 -9.69 -3.84 -5.61
N VAL A 62 -9.59 -5.08 -6.12
CA VAL A 62 -10.00 -6.28 -5.36
C VAL A 62 -9.18 -6.44 -4.08
N LEU A 63 -7.90 -6.09 -4.09
CA LEU A 63 -7.09 -6.10 -2.86
C LEU A 63 -7.63 -5.12 -1.82
N GLY A 64 -7.98 -3.90 -2.23
CA GLY A 64 -8.60 -2.92 -1.35
C GLY A 64 -9.92 -3.45 -0.75
N ASP A 65 -10.81 -3.96 -1.61
CA ASP A 65 -12.10 -4.53 -1.18
C ASP A 65 -11.92 -5.70 -0.18
N VAL A 66 -10.93 -6.58 -0.42
CA VAL A 66 -10.66 -7.72 0.48
C VAL A 66 -10.10 -7.26 1.81
N VAL A 67 -9.22 -6.26 1.82
CA VAL A 67 -8.64 -5.72 3.06
C VAL A 67 -9.70 -4.98 3.84
N GLU A 68 -10.43 -4.06 3.22
CA GLU A 68 -11.57 -3.36 3.83
C GLU A 68 -12.61 -4.34 4.38
N GLY A 69 -12.97 -5.36 3.58
CA GLY A 69 -13.89 -6.41 4.00
C GLY A 69 -13.36 -7.23 5.18
N SER A 70 -12.05 -7.50 5.24
CA SER A 70 -11.43 -8.24 6.34
C SER A 70 -11.48 -7.45 7.65
N PHE A 71 -11.13 -6.16 7.61
CA PHE A 71 -11.22 -5.30 8.80
C PHE A 71 -12.66 -5.06 9.23
N SER A 72 -13.56 -4.85 8.27
CA SER A 72 -15.00 -4.70 8.57
C SER A 72 -15.60 -5.97 9.16
N ASP A 73 -15.20 -7.14 8.67
CA ASP A 73 -15.63 -8.43 9.23
C ASP A 73 -15.06 -8.66 10.64
N ALA A 74 -13.80 -8.24 10.85
CA ALA A 74 -13.16 -8.26 12.17
C ALA A 74 -13.91 -7.36 13.17
N ALA A 75 -14.22 -6.11 12.80
CA ALA A 75 -14.96 -5.19 13.63
C ALA A 75 -16.34 -5.76 14.00
N ARG A 76 -17.08 -6.26 13.01
CA ARG A 76 -18.39 -6.87 13.22
C ARG A 76 -18.34 -8.12 14.08
N THR A 77 -17.30 -8.94 13.91
CA THR A 77 -17.11 -10.16 14.70
C THR A 77 -16.72 -9.83 16.14
N GLN A 78 -15.76 -8.92 16.33
CA GLN A 78 -15.24 -8.55 17.63
C GLN A 78 -16.29 -7.87 18.49
N TYR A 79 -16.99 -6.88 17.94
CA TYR A 79 -17.99 -6.12 18.70
C TYR A 79 -19.38 -6.77 18.67
N GLY A 80 -19.74 -7.48 17.60
CA GLY A 80 -21.04 -8.12 17.45
C GLY A 80 -22.19 -7.13 17.67
N PRO A 81 -23.02 -7.32 18.71
CA PRO A 81 -24.12 -6.43 19.04
C PRO A 81 -23.68 -5.17 19.82
N VAL A 82 -22.39 -5.01 20.19
CA VAL A 82 -21.90 -3.83 20.90
C VAL A 82 -21.65 -2.73 19.90
N ASP A 83 -22.54 -1.75 19.82
CA ASP A 83 -22.40 -0.59 18.94
C ASP A 83 -21.80 0.61 19.64
N ILE A 84 -22.28 0.92 20.86
CA ILE A 84 -21.88 2.06 21.65
C ILE A 84 -21.47 1.57 23.04
N VAL A 85 -20.43 2.14 23.58
CA VAL A 85 -19.94 1.90 24.94
C VAL A 85 -20.02 3.20 25.71
N VAL A 86 -20.71 3.18 26.85
CA VAL A 86 -20.77 4.31 27.77
C VAL A 86 -20.01 3.94 29.02
N THR A 87 -19.01 4.72 29.35
CA THR A 87 -18.19 4.57 30.56
C THR A 87 -18.41 5.74 31.49
N THR A 88 -18.23 5.51 32.78
CA THR A 88 -18.34 6.57 33.80
C THR A 88 -17.08 6.64 34.63
N ALA A 89 -16.67 7.88 34.94
CA ALA A 89 -15.56 8.15 35.83
C ALA A 89 -15.90 9.29 36.80
N GLY A 90 -15.05 9.55 37.79
CA GLY A 90 -15.24 10.68 38.68
C GLY A 90 -16.44 10.57 39.63
N GLY A 91 -17.02 9.38 39.83
CA GLY A 91 -18.13 9.15 40.74
C GLY A 91 -19.54 9.21 40.14
N ALA A 92 -19.67 9.32 38.83
CA ALA A 92 -20.96 9.15 38.16
C ALA A 92 -21.40 7.68 38.27
N ASP A 93 -22.66 7.45 38.67
CA ASP A 93 -23.22 6.09 38.74
C ASP A 93 -23.82 5.71 37.36
N ILE A 94 -23.27 4.63 36.79
CA ILE A 94 -23.75 4.09 35.50
C ILE A 94 -25.25 3.73 35.55
N THR A 95 -25.75 3.40 36.73
CA THR A 95 -27.18 3.13 36.93
C THR A 95 -28.06 4.37 36.68
N ASP A 96 -27.58 5.53 37.07
CA ASP A 96 -28.31 6.79 36.82
C ASP A 96 -28.22 7.22 35.36
N VAL A 97 -27.08 6.95 34.71
CA VAL A 97 -26.93 7.11 33.25
C VAL A 97 -27.91 6.19 32.51
N GLY A 98 -28.01 4.92 32.91
CA GLY A 98 -28.95 3.97 32.32
C GLY A 98 -30.40 4.46 32.44
N LYS A 99 -30.84 4.99 33.63
CA LYS A 99 -32.16 5.57 33.83
C LYS A 99 -32.39 6.80 32.94
N ALA A 100 -31.38 7.64 32.74
CA ALA A 100 -31.48 8.83 31.89
C ALA A 100 -31.67 8.42 30.42
N VAL A 101 -30.92 7.42 29.93
CA VAL A 101 -31.00 6.87 28.58
C VAL A 101 -32.41 6.22 28.35
N GLU A 102 -32.87 5.39 29.30
CA GLU A 102 -34.22 4.80 29.24
C GLU A 102 -35.33 5.86 29.24
N ALA A 103 -35.18 6.89 30.09
CA ALA A 103 -36.16 7.99 30.19
C ALA A 103 -36.20 8.86 28.92
N ALA A 104 -35.08 9.02 28.22
CA ALA A 104 -34.98 9.75 26.96
C ALA A 104 -35.70 9.04 25.81
N GLY A 105 -35.82 7.69 25.88
CA GLY A 105 -36.54 6.88 24.88
C GLY A 105 -35.97 7.06 23.48
N ILE A 106 -34.64 6.99 23.34
CA ILE A 106 -33.93 7.20 22.09
C ILE A 106 -34.29 6.12 21.08
N ASP A 107 -34.80 6.55 19.92
CA ASP A 107 -35.17 5.62 18.85
C ASP A 107 -33.91 4.95 18.27
N GLY A 108 -33.95 3.65 17.97
CA GLY A 108 -32.86 2.88 17.37
C GLY A 108 -32.00 2.11 18.36
N ILE A 109 -32.28 2.16 19.68
CA ILE A 109 -31.64 1.31 20.68
C ILE A 109 -32.51 0.06 20.90
N ASP A 110 -31.93 -1.12 20.71
CA ASP A 110 -32.63 -2.41 20.93
C ASP A 110 -32.15 -3.16 22.17
N GLY A 111 -31.04 -2.74 22.79
CA GLY A 111 -30.55 -3.38 24.02
C GLY A 111 -29.59 -2.49 24.83
N LEU A 112 -29.71 -2.61 26.15
CA LEU A 112 -28.79 -2.03 27.12
C LEU A 112 -28.26 -3.15 28.02
N LEU A 113 -26.96 -3.19 28.26
CA LEU A 113 -26.32 -4.18 29.11
C LEU A 113 -25.22 -3.50 29.96
N THR A 114 -25.42 -3.55 31.29
CA THR A 114 -24.37 -3.04 32.21
C THR A 114 -23.40 -4.17 32.54
N THR A 115 -22.13 -3.89 32.45
CA THR A 115 -21.04 -4.82 32.72
C THR A 115 -19.92 -4.13 33.48
N THR A 116 -19.11 -4.93 34.19
CA THR A 116 -17.89 -4.44 34.82
C THR A 116 -16.69 -5.11 34.17
N THR A 117 -15.69 -4.33 33.84
CA THR A 117 -14.46 -4.84 33.17
C THR A 117 -13.22 -4.48 33.95
N SER A 118 -12.22 -5.34 33.85
CA SER A 118 -10.87 -5.09 34.34
C SER A 118 -9.86 -5.84 33.48
N THR A 119 -8.60 -5.47 33.58
CA THR A 119 -7.50 -6.26 33.01
C THR A 119 -7.04 -7.30 34.02
N GLY A 120 -6.94 -8.55 33.62
CA GLY A 120 -6.43 -9.66 34.45
C GLY A 120 -5.38 -10.46 33.72
N THR A 121 -4.57 -11.20 34.46
CA THR A 121 -3.64 -12.21 33.94
C THR A 121 -4.27 -13.58 34.09
N LEU A 122 -4.35 -14.32 32.99
CA LEU A 122 -4.83 -15.71 33.02
C LEU A 122 -3.66 -16.69 32.92
N GLU A 123 -3.55 -17.59 33.90
CA GLU A 123 -2.54 -18.62 33.94
C GLU A 123 -3.21 -20.01 33.81
N ALA A 124 -2.60 -20.87 33.02
CA ALA A 124 -2.94 -22.29 32.90
C ALA A 124 -1.78 -23.14 33.51
N PRO A 125 -1.74 -23.39 34.80
CA PRO A 125 -0.62 -24.07 35.47
C PRO A 125 -0.33 -25.47 34.91
N GLN A 126 -1.37 -26.14 34.38
CA GLN A 126 -1.23 -27.49 33.80
C GLN A 126 -0.50 -27.48 32.46
N HIS A 127 -0.39 -26.35 31.81
CA HIS A 127 0.25 -26.19 30.49
C HIS A 127 1.48 -25.28 30.51
N ASP A 128 1.83 -24.76 31.70
CA ASP A 128 2.90 -23.79 31.87
C ASP A 128 2.77 -22.60 30.91
N ALA A 129 1.54 -22.11 30.79
CA ALA A 129 1.15 -21.06 29.86
C ALA A 129 0.35 -19.97 30.55
N ALA A 130 0.60 -18.71 30.15
CA ALA A 130 -0.14 -17.56 30.63
C ALA A 130 -0.42 -16.57 29.51
N VAL A 131 -1.51 -15.82 29.68
CA VAL A 131 -1.80 -14.63 28.87
C VAL A 131 -1.73 -13.43 29.82
N PRO A 132 -0.73 -12.56 29.66
CA PRO A 132 -0.38 -11.53 30.64
C PRO A 132 -1.48 -10.51 30.87
N GLN A 133 -2.14 -10.08 29.80
CA GLN A 133 -3.18 -9.05 29.85
C GLN A 133 -4.40 -9.50 29.06
N VAL A 134 -5.48 -9.75 29.76
CA VAL A 134 -6.77 -10.15 29.20
C VAL A 134 -7.84 -9.23 29.75
N THR A 135 -8.69 -8.70 28.90
CA THR A 135 -9.90 -8.01 29.33
C THR A 135 -10.85 -9.03 29.93
N VAL A 136 -11.07 -8.94 31.21
CA VAL A 136 -12.03 -9.76 31.98
C VAL A 136 -13.29 -8.94 32.17
N MET A 137 -14.43 -9.52 31.79
CA MET A 137 -15.75 -8.89 31.90
C MET A 137 -16.61 -9.67 32.89
N GLU A 138 -17.20 -8.96 33.85
CA GLU A 138 -18.29 -9.52 34.66
C GLU A 138 -19.62 -9.23 34.00
N LEU A 139 -20.45 -10.25 33.83
CA LEU A 139 -21.82 -10.05 33.35
C LEU A 139 -22.75 -11.16 33.79
N ASP A 140 -24.04 -10.85 33.83
CA ASP A 140 -25.13 -11.84 33.92
C ASP A 140 -25.34 -12.46 32.54
N VAL A 141 -24.92 -13.72 32.37
CA VAL A 141 -25.01 -14.45 31.11
C VAL A 141 -26.47 -14.58 30.63
N ALA A 142 -27.43 -14.65 31.54
CA ALA A 142 -28.84 -14.74 31.19
C ALA A 142 -29.39 -13.44 30.60
N ALA A 143 -28.98 -12.28 31.17
CA ALA A 143 -29.30 -10.97 30.63
C ALA A 143 -28.57 -10.70 29.33
N ALA A 144 -27.29 -11.02 29.28
CA ALA A 144 -26.42 -10.82 28.14
C ALA A 144 -26.91 -11.55 26.87
N ARG A 145 -27.53 -12.70 27.03
CA ARG A 145 -28.03 -13.50 25.90
C ARG A 145 -29.21 -12.85 25.18
N GLY A 146 -29.95 -11.97 25.81
CA GLY A 146 -31.01 -11.17 25.19
C GLY A 146 -30.52 -9.88 24.53
N PHE A 147 -29.26 -9.52 24.71
CA PHE A 147 -28.67 -8.29 24.23
C PHE A 147 -28.49 -8.35 22.70
N GLY A 148 -28.95 -7.32 22.00
CA GLY A 148 -28.89 -7.22 20.55
C GLY A 148 -29.91 -8.08 19.81
N ALA A 149 -31.07 -8.32 20.41
CA ALA A 149 -32.24 -9.02 19.85
C ALA A 149 -32.00 -10.48 19.37
N HIS A 150 -30.78 -10.96 19.25
CA HIS A 150 -30.48 -12.28 18.73
C HIS A 150 -29.36 -13.01 19.52
N PRO A 151 -29.69 -14.08 20.27
CA PRO A 151 -28.72 -14.77 21.14
C PRO A 151 -27.45 -15.26 20.44
N ALA A 152 -27.57 -15.66 19.18
CA ALA A 152 -26.42 -16.21 18.43
C ALA A 152 -25.29 -15.19 18.16
N ILE A 153 -25.57 -13.88 18.22
CA ILE A 153 -24.55 -12.84 17.95
C ILE A 153 -23.76 -12.41 19.19
N THR A 154 -24.16 -12.88 20.37
CA THR A 154 -23.44 -12.58 21.62
C THR A 154 -22.20 -13.44 21.84
N GLY A 155 -22.07 -14.55 21.11
CA GLY A 155 -20.99 -15.55 21.31
C GLY A 155 -21.20 -16.49 22.49
N LEU A 156 -22.30 -16.35 23.24
CA LEU A 156 -22.60 -17.15 24.41
C LEU A 156 -23.56 -18.31 24.09
N ASP A 157 -23.11 -19.55 24.33
CA ASP A 157 -23.91 -20.76 24.06
C ASP A 157 -24.83 -21.14 25.21
N THR A 158 -24.47 -20.78 26.45
CA THR A 158 -25.25 -21.14 27.65
C THR A 158 -26.18 -20.00 28.06
N SER A 159 -27.37 -20.37 28.60
CA SER A 159 -28.31 -19.48 29.25
C SER A 159 -28.36 -19.67 30.76
N GLU A 160 -27.60 -20.60 31.30
CA GLU A 160 -27.49 -20.80 32.74
C GLU A 160 -26.56 -19.77 33.34
N PRO A 161 -26.88 -19.27 34.54
CA PRO A 161 -25.95 -18.41 35.27
C PRO A 161 -24.61 -19.08 35.43
N LEU A 162 -23.54 -18.28 35.28
CA LEU A 162 -22.18 -18.79 35.50
C LEU A 162 -22.01 -19.11 37.00
N ALA A 163 -21.41 -20.25 37.32
CA ALA A 163 -21.04 -20.57 38.70
C ALA A 163 -20.04 -19.55 39.22
N ALA A 164 -19.96 -19.33 40.53
CA ALA A 164 -19.04 -18.34 41.13
C ALA A 164 -17.56 -18.63 40.84
N ASP A 165 -17.24 -19.90 40.58
CA ASP A 165 -15.92 -20.36 40.14
C ASP A 165 -15.82 -20.60 38.62
N GLY A 166 -16.84 -20.18 37.85
CA GLY A 166 -16.91 -20.39 36.41
C GLY A 166 -16.29 -19.25 35.61
N ILE A 167 -15.62 -19.61 34.53
CA ILE A 167 -15.10 -18.66 33.53
C ILE A 167 -15.47 -19.12 32.13
N ILE A 168 -15.84 -18.20 31.27
CA ILE A 168 -15.93 -18.39 29.82
C ILE A 168 -14.71 -17.71 29.21
N VAL A 169 -13.95 -18.42 28.39
CA VAL A 169 -12.81 -17.84 27.67
C VAL A 169 -13.09 -17.86 26.18
N ASN A 170 -12.60 -16.88 25.45
CA ASN A 170 -12.71 -16.92 24.00
C ASN A 170 -11.72 -17.93 23.40
N ARG A 171 -11.92 -18.27 22.14
CA ARG A 171 -11.10 -19.27 21.45
C ARG A 171 -9.63 -18.87 21.39
N ARG A 172 -9.31 -17.60 21.16
CA ARG A 172 -7.92 -17.10 21.12
C ARG A 172 -7.20 -17.34 22.43
N THR A 173 -7.82 -16.90 23.53
CA THR A 173 -7.27 -17.09 24.87
C THR A 173 -7.10 -18.59 25.19
N ALA A 174 -8.09 -19.40 24.83
CA ALA A 174 -8.02 -20.85 25.02
C ALA A 174 -6.91 -21.52 24.21
N GLU A 175 -6.69 -21.10 22.96
CA GLU A 175 -5.59 -21.61 22.11
C GLU A 175 -4.22 -21.17 22.62
N GLN A 176 -4.07 -19.93 23.10
CA GLN A 176 -2.83 -19.43 23.69
C GLN A 176 -2.47 -20.19 24.96
N LEU A 177 -3.44 -20.49 25.79
CA LEU A 177 -3.26 -21.24 27.06
C LEU A 177 -3.23 -22.76 26.86
N GLY A 178 -3.63 -23.26 25.68
CA GLY A 178 -3.73 -24.69 25.38
C GLY A 178 -4.83 -25.42 26.18
N VAL A 179 -5.90 -24.72 26.55
CA VAL A 179 -6.95 -25.22 27.46
C VAL A 179 -8.27 -25.52 26.76
N GLN A 180 -9.12 -26.31 27.41
CA GLN A 180 -10.43 -26.70 26.93
C GLN A 180 -11.50 -26.53 28.02
N ALA A 181 -12.77 -26.61 27.64
CA ALA A 181 -13.87 -26.60 28.60
C ALA A 181 -13.71 -27.71 29.64
N GLY A 182 -13.83 -27.36 30.91
CA GLY A 182 -13.60 -28.22 32.05
C GLY A 182 -12.23 -28.10 32.75
N ASP A 183 -11.25 -27.49 32.08
CA ASP A 183 -9.94 -27.23 32.67
C ASP A 183 -10.02 -26.09 33.69
N SER A 184 -9.00 -25.98 34.58
CA SER A 184 -8.88 -24.91 35.57
C SER A 184 -7.92 -23.85 35.10
N LEU A 185 -8.24 -22.59 35.35
CA LEU A 185 -7.38 -21.41 35.16
C LEU A 185 -7.22 -20.66 36.49
N ARG A 186 -6.15 -19.91 36.57
CA ARG A 186 -5.95 -18.89 37.60
C ARG A 186 -6.11 -17.50 36.99
N LEU A 187 -6.94 -16.69 37.63
CA LEU A 187 -7.04 -15.27 37.33
C LEU A 187 -6.26 -14.50 38.43
N HIS A 188 -5.28 -13.72 38.01
CA HIS A 188 -4.54 -12.80 38.84
C HIS A 188 -4.98 -11.37 38.56
N ALA A 189 -5.48 -10.68 39.59
CA ALA A 189 -5.86 -9.26 39.53
C ALA A 189 -5.87 -8.72 40.97
N TYR A 190 -5.56 -7.46 41.16
CA TYR A 190 -5.62 -6.78 42.48
C TYR A 190 -4.82 -7.45 43.58
N ASP A 191 -3.62 -7.91 43.26
CA ASP A 191 -2.74 -8.66 44.21
C ASP A 191 -3.40 -9.92 44.80
N ALA A 192 -4.43 -10.41 44.14
CA ALA A 192 -5.18 -11.61 44.51
C ALA A 192 -5.20 -12.63 43.40
N THR A 193 -5.45 -13.87 43.74
CA THR A 193 -5.52 -15.00 42.82
C THR A 193 -6.78 -15.77 43.07
N VAL A 194 -7.56 -16.10 42.01
CA VAL A 194 -8.73 -16.96 42.11
C VAL A 194 -8.61 -18.11 41.11
N ASP A 195 -8.88 -19.31 41.58
CA ASP A 195 -8.96 -20.51 40.76
C ASP A 195 -10.36 -20.58 40.11
N LEU A 196 -10.42 -20.62 38.79
CA LEU A 196 -11.64 -20.66 38.04
C LEU A 196 -11.69 -21.90 37.16
N ARG A 197 -12.88 -22.37 36.82
CA ARG A 197 -13.09 -23.50 35.94
C ARG A 197 -13.71 -23.06 34.62
N ILE A 198 -13.16 -23.49 33.52
CA ILE A 198 -13.67 -23.15 32.18
C ILE A 198 -15.01 -23.84 31.97
N SER A 199 -16.07 -23.05 31.94
CA SER A 199 -17.42 -23.53 31.64
C SER A 199 -17.64 -23.70 30.15
N GLN A 200 -17.09 -22.77 29.37
CA GLN A 200 -17.23 -22.75 27.92
C GLN A 200 -15.99 -22.11 27.27
N VAL A 201 -15.59 -22.63 26.11
CA VAL A 201 -14.73 -21.92 25.17
C VAL A 201 -15.64 -21.31 24.11
N ALA A 202 -15.83 -20.01 24.20
CA ALA A 202 -16.75 -19.28 23.31
C ALA A 202 -16.09 -18.98 21.95
N ALA A 203 -16.92 -18.84 20.91
CA ALA A 203 -16.44 -18.27 19.66
C ALA A 203 -16.01 -16.82 19.88
N GLU A 204 -15.01 -16.36 19.16
CA GLU A 204 -14.52 -14.98 19.20
C GLU A 204 -15.49 -14.05 18.47
N VAL A 205 -16.71 -13.94 18.98
CA VAL A 205 -17.83 -13.20 18.38
C VAL A 205 -18.59 -12.45 19.48
N GLY A 206 -18.97 -11.23 19.21
CA GLY A 206 -19.84 -10.45 20.09
C GLY A 206 -19.17 -10.17 21.45
N LEU A 207 -19.88 -10.43 22.54
CA LEU A 207 -19.38 -10.18 23.90
C LEU A 207 -18.11 -11.00 24.21
N ALA A 208 -18.02 -12.24 23.70
CA ALA A 208 -16.82 -13.06 23.83
C ALA A 208 -15.67 -12.61 22.90
N GLY A 209 -15.99 -11.87 21.82
CA GLY A 209 -15.00 -11.18 20.99
C GLY A 209 -14.49 -9.89 21.60
N TYR A 210 -15.38 -9.16 22.25
CA TYR A 210 -15.07 -7.91 22.96
C TYR A 210 -14.22 -8.16 24.22
N ALA A 211 -14.53 -9.21 25.00
CA ALA A 211 -13.77 -9.61 26.19
C ALA A 211 -13.00 -10.92 25.93
N GLY A 212 -11.76 -10.99 26.41
CA GLY A 212 -10.94 -12.21 26.36
C GLY A 212 -11.45 -13.30 27.30
N ALA A 213 -12.09 -12.90 28.40
CA ALA A 213 -12.67 -13.76 29.41
C ALA A 213 -13.92 -13.13 30.05
N ILE A 214 -14.87 -13.98 30.42
CA ILE A 214 -16.10 -13.57 31.08
C ILE A 214 -16.25 -14.35 32.39
N VAL A 215 -16.49 -13.64 33.50
CA VAL A 215 -16.64 -14.21 34.85
C VAL A 215 -18.01 -13.89 35.45
N ALA A 216 -18.36 -14.60 36.50
CA ALA A 216 -19.60 -14.38 37.22
C ALA A 216 -19.67 -12.97 37.82
N PRO A 217 -20.85 -12.39 38.00
CA PRO A 217 -21.04 -11.12 38.70
C PRO A 217 -20.39 -11.11 40.07
N ASP A 218 -19.92 -9.95 40.52
CA ASP A 218 -19.20 -9.65 41.75
C ASP A 218 -17.80 -10.30 41.90
N THR A 219 -17.30 -11.01 40.91
CA THR A 219 -15.96 -11.65 40.95
C THR A 219 -14.83 -10.61 41.03
N LEU A 220 -14.81 -9.63 40.12
CA LEU A 220 -13.82 -8.55 40.07
C LEU A 220 -13.98 -7.59 41.25
N GLY A 221 -15.22 -7.25 41.59
CA GLY A 221 -15.51 -6.44 42.75
C GLY A 221 -14.98 -7.04 44.06
N ASN A 222 -15.23 -8.33 44.30
CA ASN A 222 -14.72 -9.06 45.46
C ASN A 222 -13.18 -9.13 45.51
N LEU A 223 -12.53 -9.29 44.33
CA LEU A 223 -11.06 -9.25 44.24
C LEU A 223 -10.51 -7.87 44.59
N ALA A 224 -11.13 -6.81 44.08
CA ALA A 224 -10.74 -5.45 44.35
C ALA A 224 -10.98 -5.04 45.82
N GLU A 225 -12.10 -5.45 46.42
CA GLU A 225 -12.38 -5.20 47.84
C GLU A 225 -11.43 -5.96 48.78
N ALA A 226 -10.93 -7.12 48.37
CA ALA A 226 -9.97 -7.90 49.16
C ALA A 226 -8.54 -7.36 49.03
N SER A 227 -8.26 -6.50 48.08
CA SER A 227 -6.93 -5.94 47.84
C SER A 227 -6.63 -4.78 48.77
N ALA A 228 -5.36 -4.73 49.22
CA ALA A 228 -4.85 -3.60 50.01
C ALA A 228 -4.49 -2.40 49.11
N ILE A 229 -4.33 -2.61 47.78
CA ILE A 229 -3.94 -1.62 46.82
C ILE A 229 -4.90 -1.75 45.64
N VAL A 230 -5.80 -0.79 45.47
CA VAL A 230 -6.71 -0.69 44.30
C VAL A 230 -6.22 0.44 43.44
N ALA A 231 -5.26 0.13 42.59
CA ALA A 231 -4.61 1.11 41.73
C ALA A 231 -5.44 1.45 40.45
N ALA A 232 -6.13 0.46 39.93
CA ALA A 232 -7.07 0.65 38.78
C ALA A 232 -8.35 -0.11 39.11
N PRO A 233 -9.35 0.52 39.73
CA PRO A 233 -10.61 -0.15 40.09
C PRO A 233 -11.32 -0.72 38.88
N PRO A 234 -12.12 -1.80 39.06
CA PRO A 234 -12.95 -2.31 37.98
C PRO A 234 -13.83 -1.21 37.41
N SER A 235 -13.83 -1.07 36.09
CA SER A 235 -14.60 -0.04 35.38
C SER A 235 -15.98 -0.58 35.05
N THR A 236 -17.03 0.10 35.52
CA THR A 236 -18.41 -0.23 35.14
C THR A 236 -18.77 0.53 33.87
N GLN A 237 -19.29 -0.18 32.89
CA GLN A 237 -19.68 0.36 31.58
C GLN A 237 -21.05 -0.13 31.17
N MET A 238 -21.72 0.63 30.31
CA MET A 238 -22.98 0.25 29.70
C MET A 238 -22.75 0.03 28.20
N LEU A 239 -23.00 -1.18 27.75
CA LEU A 239 -22.97 -1.56 26.35
C LEU A 239 -24.36 -1.31 25.76
N ILE A 240 -24.40 -0.71 24.59
CA ILE A 240 -25.64 -0.36 23.86
C ILE A 240 -25.62 -1.07 22.53
N SER A 241 -26.71 -1.73 22.20
CA SER A 241 -26.96 -2.33 20.90
C SER A 241 -28.01 -1.52 20.15
N LEU A 242 -27.82 -1.39 18.84
CA LEU A 242 -28.69 -0.63 17.96
C LEU A 242 -29.54 -1.53 17.07
N ASP A 243 -30.70 -1.04 16.67
CA ASP A 243 -31.57 -1.68 15.68
C ASP A 243 -30.84 -1.92 14.35
N GLY A 244 -30.86 -3.14 13.81
CA GLY A 244 -30.20 -3.51 12.55
C GLY A 244 -29.24 -4.66 12.70
N ALA A 245 -29.19 -5.27 13.87
CA ALA A 245 -28.28 -6.37 14.21
C ALA A 245 -26.78 -5.98 14.08
N VAL A 246 -25.94 -6.85 13.48
CA VAL A 246 -24.49 -6.63 13.41
C VAL A 246 -24.09 -5.78 12.21
N PHE A 247 -24.94 -5.71 11.15
CA PHE A 247 -24.50 -5.23 9.84
C PHE A 247 -24.95 -3.82 9.48
N ASP A 248 -26.12 -3.38 9.94
CA ASP A 248 -26.79 -2.17 9.45
C ASP A 248 -26.83 -1.03 10.50
N THR A 249 -25.95 -1.06 11.51
CA THR A 249 -25.97 -0.14 12.66
C THR A 249 -25.10 1.09 12.48
N ARG A 250 -24.15 1.10 11.54
CA ARG A 250 -23.17 2.19 11.32
C ARG A 250 -23.87 3.55 11.10
N ASP A 251 -24.82 3.60 10.16
CA ASP A 251 -25.50 4.86 9.81
C ASP A 251 -26.37 5.41 10.94
N LEU A 252 -26.75 4.58 11.93
CA LEU A 252 -27.54 4.97 13.09
C LEU A 252 -26.65 5.50 14.22
N SER A 253 -25.41 5.05 14.32
CA SER A 253 -24.51 5.33 15.45
C SER A 253 -24.34 6.81 15.73
N ASP A 254 -24.07 7.64 14.72
CA ASP A 254 -23.83 9.08 14.87
C ASP A 254 -25.05 9.82 15.44
N GLY A 255 -26.25 9.45 14.94
CA GLY A 255 -27.51 10.02 15.43
C GLY A 255 -27.75 9.65 16.89
N VAL A 256 -27.64 8.36 17.22
CA VAL A 256 -27.85 7.87 18.58
C VAL A 256 -26.81 8.42 19.56
N VAL A 257 -25.54 8.52 19.16
CA VAL A 257 -24.48 9.14 20.00
C VAL A 257 -24.82 10.61 20.30
N THR A 258 -25.37 11.34 19.33
CA THR A 258 -25.80 12.73 19.55
C THR A 258 -26.95 12.80 20.54
N ASP A 259 -27.95 11.96 20.38
CA ASP A 259 -29.13 11.92 21.28
C ASP A 259 -28.71 11.45 22.71
N LEU A 260 -27.78 10.50 22.80
CA LEU A 260 -27.21 10.07 24.07
C LEU A 260 -26.46 11.19 24.78
N ARG A 261 -25.63 11.94 24.07
CA ARG A 261 -24.94 13.11 24.63
C ARG A 261 -25.92 14.16 25.16
N GLU A 262 -27.05 14.40 24.48
CA GLU A 262 -28.11 15.28 24.96
C GLU A 262 -28.79 14.74 26.23
N ALA A 263 -29.06 13.43 26.27
CA ALA A 263 -29.69 12.78 27.41
C ALA A 263 -28.85 12.86 28.70
N VAL A 264 -27.51 12.81 28.57
CA VAL A 264 -26.57 12.83 29.69
C VAL A 264 -25.86 14.18 29.87
N ALA A 265 -26.22 15.22 29.15
CA ALA A 265 -25.53 16.51 29.13
C ALA A 265 -25.39 17.20 30.51
N GLY A 266 -26.15 16.77 31.54
CA GLY A 266 -26.06 17.25 32.92
C GLY A 266 -25.18 16.38 33.85
N MET A 267 -24.63 15.29 33.36
CA MET A 267 -23.85 14.34 34.14
C MET A 267 -22.36 14.48 33.80
N ALA A 268 -21.56 14.84 34.79
CA ALA A 268 -20.10 14.91 34.60
C ALA A 268 -19.49 13.51 34.62
N GLY A 269 -18.43 13.29 33.84
CA GLY A 269 -17.69 12.03 33.84
C GLY A 269 -18.33 10.90 33.03
N VAL A 270 -19.24 11.21 32.10
CA VAL A 270 -19.82 10.23 31.18
C VAL A 270 -19.13 10.35 29.83
N GLN A 271 -18.51 9.25 29.40
CA GLN A 271 -17.91 9.13 28.07
C GLN A 271 -18.77 8.21 27.21
N ILE A 272 -18.97 8.58 25.94
CA ILE A 272 -19.76 7.83 24.97
C ILE A 272 -18.90 7.59 23.75
N ASP A 273 -18.57 6.35 23.50
CA ASP A 273 -17.75 5.89 22.35
C ASP A 273 -18.56 4.95 21.46
N ALA A 274 -18.34 5.03 20.15
CA ALA A 274 -18.92 4.12 19.17
C ALA A 274 -17.80 3.30 18.48
N PRO A 275 -17.15 2.36 19.20
CA PRO A 275 -15.93 1.71 18.73
C PRO A 275 -16.14 0.88 17.47
N LYS A 276 -17.31 0.26 17.29
CA LYS A 276 -17.62 -0.50 16.07
C LYS A 276 -17.72 0.42 14.85
N ALA A 277 -18.40 1.55 14.96
CA ALA A 277 -18.51 2.52 13.88
C ALA A 277 -17.14 3.12 13.52
N THR A 278 -16.36 3.52 14.51
CA THR A 278 -14.99 4.03 14.34
C THR A 278 -14.11 3.00 13.61
N MET A 279 -14.12 1.74 14.05
CA MET A 279 -13.34 0.68 13.42
C MET A 279 -13.78 0.39 11.98
N LEU A 280 -15.08 0.53 11.68
CA LEU A 280 -15.60 0.39 10.31
C LEU A 280 -15.16 1.57 9.42
N ASP A 281 -15.12 2.79 9.94
CA ASP A 281 -14.64 3.98 9.23
C ASP A 281 -13.13 3.87 8.96
N ASP A 282 -12.37 3.42 9.93
CA ASP A 282 -10.95 3.13 9.78
C ASP A 282 -10.71 2.03 8.73
N ALA A 283 -11.53 0.98 8.71
CA ALA A 283 -11.46 -0.08 7.72
C ALA A 283 -11.67 0.45 6.29
N GLU A 284 -12.67 1.32 6.09
CA GLU A 284 -12.93 1.97 4.80
C GLU A 284 -11.76 2.87 4.37
N SER A 285 -11.25 3.68 5.30
CA SER A 285 -10.13 4.59 5.03
C SER A 285 -8.85 3.84 4.70
N GLN A 286 -8.52 2.77 5.43
CA GLN A 286 -7.37 1.90 5.18
C GLN A 286 -7.51 1.16 3.85
N GLY A 287 -8.69 0.59 3.56
CA GLY A 287 -8.98 -0.06 2.27
C GLY A 287 -8.80 0.90 1.10
N ALA A 288 -9.31 2.12 1.21
CA ALA A 288 -9.13 3.17 0.22
C ALA A 288 -7.67 3.57 0.05
N GLY A 289 -6.93 3.76 1.15
CA GLY A 289 -5.50 4.08 1.16
C GLY A 289 -4.67 3.00 0.46
N LEU A 290 -4.91 1.72 0.79
CA LEU A 290 -4.25 0.59 0.14
C LEU A 290 -4.58 0.52 -1.35
N THR A 291 -5.85 0.70 -1.72
CA THR A 291 -6.27 0.77 -3.13
C THR A 291 -5.52 1.88 -3.87
N GLN A 292 -5.35 3.05 -3.26
CA GLN A 292 -4.60 4.16 -3.83
C GLN A 292 -3.12 3.79 -4.05
N ILE A 293 -2.44 3.25 -3.04
CA ILE A 293 -1.03 2.83 -3.13
C ILE A 293 -0.82 1.76 -4.20
N PHE A 294 -1.64 0.69 -4.19
CA PHE A 294 -1.53 -0.37 -5.19
C PHE A 294 -1.89 0.10 -6.61
N THR A 295 -2.86 1.00 -6.76
CA THR A 295 -3.19 1.61 -8.04
C THR A 295 -2.06 2.50 -8.54
N MET A 296 -1.47 3.29 -7.68
CA MET A 296 -0.34 4.16 -8.00
C MET A 296 0.87 3.32 -8.47
N ILE A 297 1.30 2.35 -7.67
CA ILE A 297 2.42 1.48 -8.00
C ILE A 297 2.08 0.59 -9.21
N GLY A 298 0.86 0.07 -9.27
CA GLY A 298 0.34 -0.68 -10.40
C GLY A 298 0.32 0.11 -11.71
N SER A 299 0.19 1.44 -11.64
CA SER A 299 0.18 2.32 -12.81
C SER A 299 1.44 2.19 -13.68
N PHE A 300 2.61 1.91 -13.08
CA PHE A 300 3.84 1.61 -13.82
C PHE A 300 3.70 0.34 -14.66
N SER A 301 3.12 -0.70 -14.09
CA SER A 301 2.85 -1.96 -14.79
C SER A 301 1.77 -1.80 -15.87
N VAL A 302 0.74 -1.01 -15.59
CA VAL A 302 -0.29 -0.62 -16.56
C VAL A 302 0.32 0.16 -17.72
N MET A 303 1.20 1.12 -17.44
CA MET A 303 1.90 1.90 -18.49
C MET A 303 2.78 0.99 -19.35
N ALA A 304 3.49 0.03 -18.75
CA ALA A 304 4.22 -0.99 -19.48
C ALA A 304 3.29 -1.83 -20.36
N GLY A 305 2.10 -2.20 -19.86
CA GLY A 305 1.04 -2.88 -20.61
C GLY A 305 0.51 -2.04 -21.77
N ILE A 306 0.32 -0.73 -21.59
CA ILE A 306 -0.07 0.21 -22.64
C ILE A 306 0.99 0.26 -23.75
N LEU A 307 2.26 0.36 -23.40
CA LEU A 307 3.36 0.35 -24.36
C LEU A 307 3.41 -0.96 -25.16
N LEU A 308 3.16 -2.09 -24.51
CA LEU A 308 3.03 -3.39 -25.16
C LEU A 308 1.83 -3.41 -26.11
N LEU A 309 0.68 -2.95 -25.68
CA LEU A 309 -0.57 -2.86 -26.47
C LEU A 309 -0.38 -2.01 -27.72
N ILE A 310 0.20 -0.81 -27.57
CA ILE A 310 0.52 0.07 -28.70
C ILE A 310 1.43 -0.66 -29.70
N ASN A 311 2.47 -1.31 -29.20
CA ASN A 311 3.39 -2.06 -30.04
C ASN A 311 2.68 -3.20 -30.79
N LEU A 312 1.82 -3.98 -30.13
CA LEU A 312 1.07 -5.07 -30.74
C LEU A 312 0.08 -4.57 -31.79
N PHE A 313 -0.67 -3.49 -31.52
CA PHE A 313 -1.62 -2.95 -32.51
C PHE A 313 -0.93 -2.30 -33.71
N VAL A 314 0.17 -1.59 -33.50
CA VAL A 314 0.97 -1.03 -34.60
C VAL A 314 1.49 -2.15 -35.50
N MET A 315 1.97 -3.22 -34.94
CA MET A 315 2.48 -4.39 -35.63
C MET A 315 1.37 -5.15 -36.39
N LEU A 316 0.18 -5.32 -35.76
CA LEU A 316 -1.01 -5.88 -36.40
C LEU A 316 -1.42 -5.04 -37.65
N ALA A 317 -1.32 -3.72 -37.51
CA ALA A 317 -1.61 -2.79 -38.61
C ALA A 317 -0.60 -2.90 -39.75
N GLU A 318 0.68 -3.05 -39.45
CA GLU A 318 1.74 -3.21 -40.45
C GLU A 318 1.60 -4.52 -41.25
N GLU A 319 1.28 -5.64 -40.62
CA GLU A 319 1.05 -6.92 -41.26
C GLU A 319 -0.14 -6.89 -42.24
N ARG A 320 -1.19 -6.15 -41.88
CA ARG A 320 -2.40 -6.05 -42.68
C ARG A 320 -2.34 -4.98 -43.74
N LYS A 321 -1.24 -4.27 -43.87
CA LYS A 321 -1.07 -3.14 -44.76
C LYS A 321 -1.42 -3.51 -46.22
N THR A 322 -1.00 -4.67 -46.68
CA THR A 322 -1.29 -5.17 -48.04
C THR A 322 -2.76 -5.56 -48.23
N GLU A 323 -3.34 -6.32 -47.29
CA GLU A 323 -4.75 -6.69 -47.26
C GLU A 323 -5.68 -5.42 -47.26
N LEU A 324 -5.34 -4.47 -46.39
CA LEU A 324 -6.06 -3.20 -46.27
C LEU A 324 -5.90 -2.34 -47.55
N GLY A 325 -4.73 -2.41 -48.16
CA GLY A 325 -4.46 -1.79 -49.46
C GLY A 325 -5.34 -2.38 -50.60
N MET A 326 -5.44 -3.72 -50.67
CA MET A 326 -6.31 -4.42 -51.63
C MET A 326 -7.79 -4.10 -51.43
N LEU A 327 -8.28 -4.09 -50.17
CA LEU A 327 -9.66 -3.71 -49.86
C LEU A 327 -9.98 -2.27 -50.32
N ARG A 328 -9.00 -1.36 -50.16
CA ARG A 328 -9.15 0.00 -50.68
C ARG A 328 -9.13 0.06 -52.20
N ALA A 329 -8.35 -0.77 -52.90
CA ALA A 329 -8.33 -0.86 -54.34
C ALA A 329 -9.67 -1.37 -54.90
N VAL A 330 -10.36 -2.25 -54.22
CA VAL A 330 -11.69 -2.78 -54.53
C VAL A 330 -12.83 -1.79 -54.18
N GLY A 331 -12.50 -0.60 -53.60
CA GLY A 331 -13.48 0.46 -53.41
C GLY A 331 -13.92 0.71 -51.97
N PHE A 332 -13.29 0.08 -50.98
CA PHE A 332 -13.57 0.40 -49.57
C PHE A 332 -13.16 1.84 -49.24
N THR A 333 -14.08 2.61 -48.65
CA THR A 333 -13.76 3.97 -48.18
C THR A 333 -12.87 3.92 -46.94
N ARG A 334 -12.11 5.00 -46.71
CA ARG A 334 -11.27 5.12 -45.50
C ARG A 334 -12.05 4.86 -44.22
N ARG A 335 -13.29 5.42 -44.13
CA ARG A 335 -14.14 5.27 -42.94
C ARG A 335 -14.58 3.82 -42.72
N ARG A 336 -14.93 3.08 -43.78
CA ARG A 336 -15.31 1.66 -43.66
C ARG A 336 -14.15 0.79 -43.21
N LEU A 337 -12.95 1.06 -43.73
CA LEU A 337 -11.75 0.32 -43.38
C LEU A 337 -11.36 0.53 -41.91
N THR A 338 -11.34 1.81 -41.45
CA THR A 338 -11.09 2.16 -40.06
C THR A 338 -12.09 1.50 -39.10
N ARG A 339 -13.39 1.51 -39.50
CA ARG A 339 -14.44 0.88 -38.69
C ARG A 339 -14.31 -0.64 -38.64
N ALA A 340 -13.96 -1.29 -39.76
CA ALA A 340 -13.74 -2.74 -39.79
C ALA A 340 -12.60 -3.16 -38.83
N PHE A 341 -11.47 -2.44 -38.87
CA PHE A 341 -10.34 -2.68 -37.97
C PHE A 341 -10.71 -2.38 -36.51
N ALA A 342 -11.39 -1.26 -36.25
CA ALA A 342 -11.81 -0.90 -34.90
C ALA A 342 -12.81 -1.91 -34.28
N ILE A 343 -13.78 -2.42 -35.10
CA ILE A 343 -14.73 -3.46 -34.63
C ILE A 343 -13.97 -4.74 -34.25
N GLU A 344 -13.04 -5.19 -35.08
CA GLU A 344 -12.28 -6.40 -34.81
C GLU A 344 -11.41 -6.23 -33.58
N ALA A 345 -10.70 -5.11 -33.42
CA ALA A 345 -9.85 -4.82 -32.29
C ALA A 345 -10.65 -4.62 -30.99
N SER A 346 -11.86 -4.02 -31.06
CA SER A 346 -12.72 -3.85 -29.90
C SER A 346 -13.27 -5.17 -29.37
N LEU A 347 -13.49 -6.18 -30.22
CA LEU A 347 -13.83 -7.52 -29.76
C LEU A 347 -12.70 -8.16 -28.93
N TYR A 348 -11.45 -7.97 -29.35
CA TYR A 348 -10.30 -8.41 -28.56
C TYR A 348 -10.23 -7.69 -27.20
N ALA A 349 -10.49 -6.37 -27.20
CA ALA A 349 -10.46 -5.55 -25.99
C ALA A 349 -11.53 -5.96 -24.97
N VAL A 350 -12.76 -6.23 -25.42
CA VAL A 350 -13.85 -6.68 -24.53
C VAL A 350 -13.54 -8.05 -23.92
N VAL A 351 -13.08 -9.02 -24.75
CA VAL A 351 -12.70 -10.33 -24.25
C VAL A 351 -11.53 -10.24 -23.27
N ALA A 352 -10.54 -9.39 -23.57
CA ALA A 352 -9.38 -9.17 -22.74
C ALA A 352 -9.77 -8.50 -21.40
N ALA A 353 -10.69 -7.53 -21.43
CA ALA A 353 -11.16 -6.87 -20.21
C ALA A 353 -11.91 -7.83 -19.30
N ALA A 354 -12.82 -8.66 -19.85
CA ALA A 354 -13.55 -9.64 -19.07
C ALA A 354 -12.64 -10.73 -18.49
N ALA A 355 -11.73 -11.28 -19.30
CA ALA A 355 -10.78 -12.30 -18.84
C ALA A 355 -9.72 -11.68 -17.88
N GLY A 356 -9.34 -10.42 -18.11
CA GLY A 356 -8.43 -9.68 -17.23
C GLY A 356 -9.05 -9.38 -15.88
N ALA A 357 -10.32 -8.99 -15.83
CA ALA A 357 -11.04 -8.81 -14.59
C ALA A 357 -11.11 -10.11 -13.78
N ALA A 358 -11.46 -11.22 -14.42
CA ALA A 358 -11.48 -12.54 -13.76
C ALA A 358 -10.08 -12.96 -13.24
N ALA A 359 -9.03 -12.72 -14.01
CA ALA A 359 -7.65 -12.96 -13.56
C ALA A 359 -7.24 -12.00 -12.42
N GLY A 360 -7.68 -10.74 -12.50
CA GLY A 360 -7.42 -9.72 -11.49
C GLY A 360 -8.02 -10.06 -10.12
N ILE A 361 -9.23 -10.63 -10.10
CA ILE A 361 -9.84 -11.16 -8.87
C ILE A 361 -8.92 -12.20 -8.23
N GLY A 362 -8.51 -13.22 -9.00
CA GLY A 362 -7.62 -14.27 -8.48
C GLY A 362 -6.28 -13.75 -7.99
N ILE A 363 -5.69 -12.77 -8.69
CA ILE A 363 -4.42 -12.14 -8.29
C ILE A 363 -4.63 -11.32 -7.02
N GLY A 364 -5.65 -10.46 -6.96
CA GLY A 364 -5.94 -9.62 -5.80
C GLY A 364 -6.14 -10.44 -4.53
N TRP A 365 -6.94 -11.49 -4.63
CA TRP A 365 -7.14 -12.41 -3.51
C TRP A 365 -5.86 -13.13 -3.08
N LEU A 366 -5.05 -13.62 -4.05
CA LEU A 366 -3.77 -14.25 -3.73
C LEU A 366 -2.82 -13.29 -2.99
N VAL A 367 -2.78 -12.02 -3.43
CA VAL A 367 -1.98 -10.98 -2.78
C VAL A 367 -2.51 -10.71 -1.38
N ALA A 368 -3.84 -10.64 -1.19
CA ALA A 368 -4.46 -10.45 0.13
C ALA A 368 -4.15 -11.60 1.09
N VAL A 369 -4.19 -12.86 0.63
CA VAL A 369 -3.78 -14.03 1.44
C VAL A 369 -2.31 -13.94 1.87
N MET A 370 -1.43 -13.47 0.99
CA MET A 370 -0.02 -13.28 1.32
C MET A 370 0.20 -12.07 2.26
N ALA A 371 -0.70 -11.11 2.24
CA ALA A 371 -0.67 -9.90 3.07
C ALA A 371 -1.23 -10.14 4.48
N GLY A 372 -2.05 -11.16 4.68
CA GLY A 372 -2.70 -11.45 5.96
C GLY A 372 -1.76 -11.42 7.18
N PRO A 373 -0.59 -12.06 7.15
CA PRO A 373 0.38 -12.00 8.25
C PRO A 373 0.93 -10.59 8.54
N ILE A 374 0.96 -9.72 7.52
CA ILE A 374 1.50 -8.36 7.62
C ILE A 374 0.48 -7.42 8.29
N PHE A 375 -0.80 -7.62 8.01
CA PHE A 375 -1.87 -6.77 8.54
C PHE A 375 -2.52 -7.31 9.82
N GLY A 376 -1.88 -8.24 10.51
CA GLY A 376 -2.39 -8.80 11.76
C GLY A 376 -3.66 -9.68 11.61
N THR A 377 -4.18 -9.85 10.39
CA THR A 377 -5.36 -10.68 10.12
C THR A 377 -5.10 -12.18 10.25
N ALA A 378 -3.83 -12.58 10.35
CA ALA A 378 -3.44 -13.98 10.53
C ALA A 378 -3.86 -14.58 11.90
N GLY A 379 -4.09 -13.74 12.91
CA GLY A 379 -4.57 -14.17 14.23
C GLY A 379 -6.02 -14.69 14.24
N GLN A 380 -6.79 -14.45 13.19
CA GLN A 380 -8.20 -14.88 13.08
C GLN A 380 -8.40 -16.25 12.41
N GLY A 381 -7.33 -17.00 12.21
CA GLY A 381 -7.39 -18.45 11.87
C GLY A 381 -7.92 -18.82 10.50
N GLY A 382 -7.99 -17.89 9.52
CA GLY A 382 -8.53 -18.19 8.19
C GLY A 382 -7.91 -17.37 7.06
N ALA A 383 -8.16 -17.81 5.82
CA ALA A 383 -7.88 -16.97 4.65
C ALA A 383 -8.85 -15.77 4.65
N PRO A 384 -8.39 -14.56 4.27
CA PRO A 384 -9.24 -13.38 4.22
C PRO A 384 -10.48 -13.64 3.35
N PRO A 385 -11.66 -13.15 3.73
CA PRO A 385 -12.88 -13.33 2.96
C PRO A 385 -12.73 -12.72 1.58
N LEU A 386 -13.22 -13.43 0.53
CA LEU A 386 -13.23 -12.88 -0.82
C LEU A 386 -14.39 -11.89 -0.96
N VAL A 387 -14.19 -10.68 -0.55
CA VAL A 387 -15.13 -9.57 -0.76
C VAL A 387 -14.80 -8.89 -2.08
N ILE A 388 -15.81 -8.68 -2.92
CA ILE A 388 -15.64 -8.00 -4.21
C ILE A 388 -16.79 -7.02 -4.38
N GLU A 389 -16.45 -5.75 -4.39
CA GLU A 389 -17.45 -4.74 -4.71
C GLU A 389 -17.72 -4.68 -6.22
N PRO A 390 -19.00 -4.71 -6.65
CA PRO A 390 -19.35 -4.57 -8.06
C PRO A 390 -18.83 -3.28 -8.69
N VAL A 391 -18.72 -2.21 -7.89
CA VAL A 391 -18.22 -0.90 -8.34
C VAL A 391 -16.72 -0.98 -8.64
N SER A 392 -15.93 -1.56 -7.76
CA SER A 392 -14.49 -1.79 -7.92
C SER A 392 -14.18 -2.64 -9.15
N LEU A 393 -14.94 -3.72 -9.34
CA LEU A 393 -14.81 -4.57 -10.53
C LEU A 393 -15.16 -3.80 -11.82
N ALA A 394 -16.21 -2.99 -11.79
CA ALA A 394 -16.61 -2.16 -12.94
C ALA A 394 -15.56 -1.09 -13.26
N ILE A 395 -14.96 -0.45 -12.25
CA ILE A 395 -13.88 0.55 -12.42
C ILE A 395 -12.63 -0.13 -12.98
N GLY A 396 -12.18 -1.24 -12.42
CA GLY A 396 -10.99 -1.97 -12.86
C GLY A 396 -11.11 -2.47 -14.30
N ALA A 397 -12.17 -3.21 -14.60
CA ALA A 397 -12.46 -3.71 -15.94
C ALA A 397 -12.73 -2.58 -16.97
N GLY A 398 -13.48 -1.56 -16.54
CA GLY A 398 -13.82 -0.39 -17.36
C GLY A 398 -12.59 0.44 -17.73
N THR A 399 -11.68 0.67 -16.80
CA THR A 399 -10.43 1.39 -17.03
C THR A 399 -9.52 0.64 -18.01
N GLY A 400 -9.34 -0.67 -17.83
CA GLY A 400 -8.58 -1.51 -18.75
C GLY A 400 -9.20 -1.53 -20.16
N LEU A 401 -10.52 -1.59 -20.24
CA LEU A 401 -11.26 -1.51 -21.51
C LEU A 401 -11.11 -0.12 -22.17
N LEU A 402 -11.25 0.97 -21.41
CA LEU A 402 -11.08 2.34 -21.90
C LEU A 402 -9.70 2.56 -22.51
N ILE A 403 -8.65 2.16 -21.78
CA ILE A 403 -7.25 2.25 -22.25
C ILE A 403 -7.08 1.48 -23.57
N SER A 404 -7.62 0.25 -23.63
CA SER A 404 -7.56 -0.58 -24.83
C SER A 404 -8.29 0.09 -26.02
N LEU A 405 -9.49 0.64 -25.78
CA LEU A 405 -10.28 1.33 -26.81
C LEU A 405 -9.61 2.60 -27.31
N LEU A 406 -9.03 3.41 -26.42
CA LEU A 406 -8.28 4.62 -26.81
C LEU A 406 -7.07 4.25 -27.69
N THR A 407 -6.34 3.20 -27.31
CA THR A 407 -5.20 2.68 -28.08
C THR A 407 -5.62 2.19 -29.47
N ILE A 408 -6.74 1.46 -29.55
CA ILE A 408 -7.34 1.01 -30.82
C ILE A 408 -7.75 2.19 -31.69
N TRP A 409 -8.38 3.18 -31.10
CA TRP A 409 -8.86 4.36 -31.82
C TRP A 409 -7.69 5.17 -32.40
N ALA A 410 -6.64 5.41 -31.60
CA ALA A 410 -5.42 6.09 -32.03
C ALA A 410 -4.73 5.35 -33.19
N THR A 411 -4.61 4.01 -33.07
CA THR A 411 -3.98 3.16 -34.09
C THR A 411 -4.82 3.10 -35.36
N SER A 412 -6.16 3.01 -35.25
CA SER A 412 -7.07 2.99 -36.36
C SER A 412 -7.02 4.27 -37.20
N LEU A 413 -6.89 5.44 -36.55
CA LEU A 413 -6.70 6.73 -37.25
C LEU A 413 -5.37 6.78 -38.02
N ARG A 414 -4.33 6.15 -37.51
CA ARG A 414 -3.04 6.06 -38.22
C ARG A 414 -3.15 5.20 -39.48
N ILE A 415 -3.86 4.06 -39.41
CA ILE A 415 -4.14 3.17 -40.57
C ILE A 415 -4.93 3.89 -41.68
N ALA A 416 -5.89 4.72 -41.30
CA ALA A 416 -6.72 5.46 -42.26
C ALA A 416 -5.92 6.36 -43.23
N ARG A 417 -4.70 6.73 -42.86
CA ARG A 417 -3.81 7.62 -43.62
C ARG A 417 -2.86 6.88 -44.57
N LEU A 418 -2.89 5.54 -44.65
CA LEU A 418 -2.03 4.74 -45.52
C LEU A 418 -2.26 5.03 -46.98
N ASN A 419 -1.16 5.11 -47.78
CA ASN A 419 -1.21 5.25 -49.25
C ASN A 419 -1.39 3.89 -49.88
N ILE A 420 -2.41 3.74 -50.76
CA ILE A 420 -2.83 2.49 -51.39
C ILE A 420 -1.71 1.84 -52.20
N ILE A 421 -1.07 2.61 -53.10
CA ILE A 421 -0.05 2.09 -54.00
C ILE A 421 1.16 1.55 -53.22
N ARG A 422 1.56 2.27 -52.18
CA ARG A 422 2.67 1.86 -51.34
C ARG A 422 2.32 0.70 -50.44
N ALA A 423 1.07 0.64 -49.95
CA ALA A 423 0.58 -0.46 -49.12
C ALA A 423 0.56 -1.79 -49.92
N ILE A 424 0.16 -1.76 -51.22
CA ILE A 424 0.13 -2.97 -52.05
C ILE A 424 1.53 -3.40 -52.49
N ARG A 425 2.43 -2.44 -52.76
CA ARG A 425 3.81 -2.73 -53.23
C ARG A 425 4.80 -2.89 -52.06
N ASP A 426 4.36 -2.85 -50.82
CA ASP A 426 5.19 -2.89 -49.59
C ASP A 426 6.38 -1.93 -49.62
N LEU A 427 6.20 -0.76 -50.25
CA LEU A 427 7.24 0.26 -50.32
C LEU A 427 7.36 1.02 -49.01
N PRO A 428 8.60 1.34 -48.54
CA PRO A 428 8.80 2.13 -47.35
C PRO A 428 8.19 3.53 -47.46
N GLU A 429 7.65 4.05 -46.38
CA GLU A 429 7.12 5.42 -46.36
C GLU A 429 8.24 6.44 -46.61
N PRO A 430 7.98 7.48 -47.44
CA PRO A 430 9.00 8.50 -47.73
C PRO A 430 9.29 9.26 -46.46
N LYS A 431 10.54 9.56 -46.20
CA LYS A 431 10.94 10.52 -45.18
C LYS A 431 10.28 11.87 -45.52
N ILE A 432 9.44 12.36 -44.59
CA ILE A 432 8.77 13.66 -44.77
C ILE A 432 9.85 14.75 -44.69
N THR A 433 10.27 15.25 -45.79
CA THR A 433 11.33 16.30 -45.86
C THR A 433 10.77 17.70 -45.62
N LYS A 434 9.47 17.93 -45.86
CA LYS A 434 8.85 19.24 -45.66
C LYS A 434 7.80 19.19 -44.54
N VAL A 435 8.04 19.93 -43.45
CA VAL A 435 7.08 20.11 -42.36
C VAL A 435 5.94 21.01 -42.84
N ARG A 436 4.67 20.52 -42.73
CA ARG A 436 3.49 21.31 -43.11
C ARG A 436 3.28 22.48 -42.15
N LYS A 437 2.77 23.64 -42.64
CA LYS A 437 2.47 24.82 -41.82
C LYS A 437 1.56 24.47 -40.62
N ARG A 438 0.55 23.63 -40.82
CA ARG A 438 -0.34 23.14 -39.73
C ARG A 438 0.40 22.40 -38.62
N THR A 439 1.42 21.60 -38.91
CA THR A 439 2.20 20.85 -37.94
C THR A 439 3.09 21.80 -37.15
N LEU A 440 3.58 22.89 -37.75
CA LEU A 440 4.34 23.93 -37.04
C LEU A 440 3.43 24.71 -36.07
N VAL A 441 2.22 25.07 -36.54
CA VAL A 441 1.24 25.75 -35.66
C VAL A 441 0.85 24.87 -34.49
N LEU A 442 0.55 23.58 -34.73
CA LEU A 442 0.26 22.63 -33.65
C LEU A 442 1.46 22.46 -32.70
N GLY A 443 2.68 22.45 -33.22
CA GLY A 443 3.89 22.43 -32.41
C GLY A 443 4.04 23.67 -31.53
N ALA A 444 3.80 24.86 -32.11
CA ALA A 444 3.86 26.12 -31.36
C ALA A 444 2.76 26.20 -30.28
N VAL A 445 1.52 25.77 -30.62
CA VAL A 445 0.42 25.69 -29.63
C VAL A 445 0.77 24.70 -28.51
N GLY A 446 1.36 23.54 -28.83
CA GLY A 446 1.80 22.57 -27.84
C GLY A 446 2.93 23.09 -26.93
N ILE A 447 3.86 23.89 -27.47
CA ILE A 447 4.90 24.55 -26.65
C ILE A 447 4.26 25.53 -25.67
N LEU A 448 3.35 26.39 -26.16
CA LEU A 448 2.66 27.37 -25.34
C LEU A 448 1.78 26.67 -24.27
N ALA A 449 1.07 25.60 -24.66
CA ALA A 449 0.27 24.82 -23.72
C ALA A 449 1.14 24.14 -22.64
N GLY A 450 2.26 23.53 -23.03
CA GLY A 450 3.20 22.94 -22.08
C GLY A 450 3.82 23.98 -21.11
N ALA A 451 4.22 25.13 -21.65
CA ALA A 451 4.73 26.23 -20.84
C ALA A 451 3.65 26.78 -19.89
N ALA A 452 2.40 26.92 -20.36
CA ALA A 452 1.28 27.40 -19.56
C ALA A 452 0.94 26.39 -18.44
N VAL A 453 0.94 25.07 -18.73
CA VAL A 453 0.72 24.03 -17.74
C VAL A 453 1.81 24.03 -16.67
N GLY A 454 3.09 24.10 -17.08
CA GLY A 454 4.20 24.16 -16.13
C GLY A 454 4.18 25.41 -15.26
N PHE A 455 3.85 26.58 -15.86
CA PHE A 455 3.75 27.84 -15.13
C PHE A 455 2.54 27.85 -14.18
N ALA A 456 1.39 27.33 -14.61
CA ALA A 456 0.23 27.17 -13.74
C ALA A 456 0.51 26.19 -12.60
N GLY A 457 1.28 25.11 -12.85
CA GLY A 457 1.75 24.19 -11.83
C GLY A 457 2.62 24.86 -10.78
N TYR A 458 3.51 25.78 -11.20
CA TYR A 458 4.34 26.55 -10.28
C TYR A 458 3.52 27.54 -9.42
N LEU A 459 2.54 28.23 -10.03
CA LEU A 459 1.72 29.22 -9.31
C LEU A 459 0.67 28.59 -8.39
N GLY A 460 0.26 27.38 -8.66
CA GLY A 460 -0.79 26.66 -7.92
C GLY A 460 -0.27 25.46 -7.14
N ASP A 461 1.03 25.43 -6.83
CA ASP A 461 1.74 24.37 -6.10
C ASP A 461 1.40 22.94 -6.57
N ASN A 462 1.11 22.79 -7.89
CA ASN A 462 0.76 21.51 -8.47
C ASN A 462 1.97 20.82 -9.10
N ALA A 463 2.57 19.91 -8.34
CA ALA A 463 3.77 19.18 -8.74
C ALA A 463 3.62 18.36 -10.03
N ILE A 464 2.42 17.78 -10.28
CA ILE A 464 2.13 17.02 -11.51
C ILE A 464 2.18 17.94 -12.74
N ALA A 465 1.52 19.09 -12.67
CA ALA A 465 1.49 20.06 -13.77
C ALA A 465 2.89 20.64 -14.03
N LEU A 466 3.63 20.94 -12.97
CA LEU A 466 5.01 21.41 -13.05
C LEU A 466 5.91 20.36 -13.73
N SER A 467 5.83 19.10 -13.32
CA SER A 467 6.63 17.99 -13.87
C SER A 467 6.34 17.73 -15.34
N LEU A 468 5.09 17.86 -15.79
CA LEU A 468 4.66 17.59 -17.17
C LEU A 468 4.88 18.77 -18.14
N GLY A 469 4.91 19.98 -17.64
CA GLY A 469 4.95 21.20 -18.47
C GLY A 469 6.08 21.22 -19.49
N VAL A 470 7.32 21.09 -19.02
CA VAL A 470 8.52 21.10 -19.86
C VAL A 470 8.60 19.90 -20.81
N PRO A 471 8.34 18.66 -20.40
CA PRO A 471 8.26 17.51 -21.32
C PRO A 471 7.25 17.69 -22.45
N VAL A 472 6.05 18.18 -22.17
CA VAL A 472 5.01 18.45 -23.19
C VAL A 472 5.51 19.53 -24.16
N ALA A 473 6.11 20.60 -23.68
CA ALA A 473 6.69 21.65 -24.52
C ALA A 473 7.84 21.11 -25.39
N ALA A 474 8.75 20.32 -24.81
CA ALA A 474 9.92 19.77 -25.50
C ALA A 474 9.52 18.78 -26.62
N PHE A 475 8.59 17.85 -26.38
CA PHE A 475 8.11 16.96 -27.43
C PHE A 475 7.32 17.70 -28.50
N SER A 476 6.54 18.72 -28.12
CA SER A 476 5.80 19.58 -29.06
C SER A 476 6.72 20.45 -29.91
N ALA A 477 7.92 20.77 -29.46
CA ALA A 477 8.93 21.50 -30.21
C ALA A 477 9.56 20.69 -31.36
N SER A 478 9.32 19.37 -31.43
CA SER A 478 9.91 18.49 -32.46
C SER A 478 9.74 18.99 -33.90
N PRO A 479 8.57 19.47 -34.38
CA PRO A 479 8.44 19.98 -35.76
C PRO A 479 9.26 21.24 -36.00
N LEU A 480 9.42 22.09 -34.99
CA LEU A 480 10.14 23.35 -35.08
C LEU A 480 11.65 23.09 -35.12
N LEU A 481 12.14 22.25 -34.18
CA LEU A 481 13.54 21.86 -34.11
C LEU A 481 14.04 21.13 -35.34
N ARG A 482 13.20 20.25 -35.95
CA ARG A 482 13.53 19.59 -37.23
C ARG A 482 13.67 20.54 -38.42
N ARG A 483 13.16 21.78 -38.32
CA ARG A 483 13.34 22.79 -39.32
C ARG A 483 14.67 23.53 -39.18
N LEU A 484 15.16 23.66 -37.92
CA LEU A 484 16.36 24.41 -37.59
C LEU A 484 17.60 23.49 -37.49
N LEU A 485 17.43 22.27 -37.06
CA LEU A 485 18.48 21.29 -36.81
C LEU A 485 18.27 19.99 -37.59
N PRO A 486 19.34 19.29 -37.98
CA PRO A 486 19.23 17.92 -38.47
C PRO A 486 18.48 17.02 -37.47
N GLU A 487 17.86 15.93 -38.00
CA GLU A 487 16.96 15.09 -37.22
C GLU A 487 17.60 14.50 -35.94
N ARG A 488 18.90 14.17 -35.95
CA ARG A 488 19.61 13.60 -34.79
C ARG A 488 19.83 14.62 -33.66
N PRO A 489 20.47 15.80 -33.91
CA PRO A 489 20.64 16.77 -32.84
C PRO A 489 19.31 17.30 -32.32
N ALA A 490 18.29 17.46 -33.15
CA ALA A 490 16.96 17.84 -32.67
C ALA A 490 16.37 16.84 -31.64
N ARG A 491 16.54 15.51 -31.87
CA ARG A 491 16.12 14.49 -30.93
C ARG A 491 16.95 14.46 -29.65
N LEU A 492 18.26 14.66 -29.76
CA LEU A 492 19.14 14.73 -28.61
C LEU A 492 18.81 15.91 -27.68
N VAL A 493 18.51 17.08 -28.28
CA VAL A 493 18.07 18.26 -27.52
C VAL A 493 16.75 17.95 -26.78
N ILE A 494 15.74 17.41 -27.48
CA ILE A 494 14.46 17.05 -26.82
C ILE A 494 14.68 16.05 -25.69
N ALA A 495 15.41 14.97 -25.97
CA ALA A 495 15.66 13.93 -24.98
C ALA A 495 16.45 14.44 -23.77
N GLY A 496 17.48 15.27 -24.02
CA GLY A 496 18.28 15.90 -22.99
C GLY A 496 17.48 16.90 -22.14
N THR A 497 16.59 17.69 -22.77
CA THR A 497 15.71 18.61 -22.03
C THR A 497 14.72 17.85 -21.15
N VAL A 498 14.09 16.79 -21.66
CA VAL A 498 13.11 16.00 -20.88
C VAL A 498 13.79 15.27 -19.72
N LEU A 499 14.93 14.64 -19.97
CA LEU A 499 15.69 13.93 -18.94
C LEU A 499 16.28 14.91 -17.91
N GLY A 500 16.88 16.00 -18.39
CA GLY A 500 17.45 17.03 -17.53
C GLY A 500 16.40 17.68 -16.64
N TRP A 501 15.20 17.96 -17.17
CA TRP A 501 14.10 18.48 -16.38
C TRP A 501 13.64 17.47 -15.33
N GLY A 502 13.41 16.21 -15.71
CA GLY A 502 13.00 15.17 -14.76
C GLY A 502 13.98 14.96 -13.61
N LEU A 503 15.29 15.18 -13.84
CA LEU A 503 16.30 15.11 -12.79
C LEU A 503 16.43 16.42 -11.97
N ALA A 504 16.09 17.56 -12.57
CA ALA A 504 16.31 18.87 -11.98
C ALA A 504 15.08 19.43 -11.25
N VAL A 505 13.87 18.93 -11.54
CA VAL A 505 12.62 19.49 -10.98
C VAL A 505 12.58 19.40 -9.45
N TYR A 506 13.02 18.28 -8.87
CA TYR A 506 13.10 18.09 -7.41
C TYR A 506 14.03 19.10 -6.74
N PRO A 507 15.32 19.20 -7.08
CA PRO A 507 16.22 20.14 -6.44
C PRO A 507 15.95 21.61 -6.78
N LEU A 508 15.20 21.92 -7.85
CA LEU A 508 14.86 23.29 -8.21
C LEU A 508 13.59 23.80 -7.53
N PHE A 509 12.65 22.91 -7.22
CA PHE A 509 11.34 23.26 -6.64
C PHE A 509 10.99 22.27 -5.52
N PRO A 510 11.79 22.22 -4.43
CA PRO A 510 11.60 21.25 -3.36
C PRO A 510 10.22 21.41 -2.72
N ASP A 511 9.79 22.63 -2.40
CA ASP A 511 8.55 22.92 -1.71
C ASP A 511 7.31 22.44 -2.51
N VAL A 512 7.25 22.75 -3.82
CA VAL A 512 6.15 22.31 -4.70
C VAL A 512 6.15 20.80 -4.86
N MET A 513 7.33 20.17 -4.86
CA MET A 513 7.43 18.72 -5.04
C MET A 513 7.12 17.96 -3.74
N ALA A 514 7.41 18.54 -2.57
CA ALA A 514 7.06 17.98 -1.27
C ALA A 514 5.55 18.07 -0.99
N ALA A 515 4.89 19.18 -1.39
CA ALA A 515 3.44 19.31 -1.32
C ALA A 515 2.66 18.41 -2.32
N GLY A 516 3.36 17.69 -3.17
CA GLY A 516 2.76 16.84 -4.20
C GLY A 516 2.35 15.47 -3.70
N ASP A 517 1.13 15.03 -4.06
CA ASP A 517 0.64 13.67 -3.83
C ASP A 517 1.60 12.61 -4.42
N MET A 518 1.58 11.41 -3.88
CA MET A 518 2.34 10.22 -4.32
C MET A 518 2.26 9.94 -5.84
N MET A 519 1.22 10.43 -6.54
CA MET A 519 1.09 10.34 -8.00
C MET A 519 2.19 11.11 -8.75
N VAL A 520 2.81 12.11 -8.13
CA VAL A 520 3.95 12.87 -8.70
C VAL A 520 5.11 11.93 -9.01
N PHE A 521 5.37 10.97 -8.14
CA PHE A 521 6.38 9.93 -8.31
C PHE A 521 6.17 9.11 -9.60
N VAL A 522 4.91 8.75 -9.90
CA VAL A 522 4.58 8.03 -11.13
C VAL A 522 4.86 8.89 -12.37
N VAL A 523 4.40 10.13 -12.33
CA VAL A 523 4.59 11.08 -13.45
C VAL A 523 6.07 11.32 -13.69
N GLN A 524 6.86 11.54 -12.65
CA GLN A 524 8.29 11.72 -12.75
C GLN A 524 9.00 10.49 -13.32
N GLY A 525 8.66 9.30 -12.84
CA GLY A 525 9.20 8.04 -13.37
C GLY A 525 8.93 7.86 -14.87
N VAL A 526 7.73 8.22 -15.32
CA VAL A 526 7.36 8.22 -16.74
C VAL A 526 8.17 9.25 -17.53
N VAL A 527 8.32 10.47 -17.02
CA VAL A 527 9.10 11.55 -17.64
C VAL A 527 10.57 11.16 -17.78
N LEU A 528 11.18 10.68 -16.71
CA LEU A 528 12.56 10.22 -16.69
C LEU A 528 12.80 9.08 -17.67
N THR A 529 11.92 8.07 -17.65
CA THR A 529 12.00 6.93 -18.56
C THR A 529 11.82 7.36 -20.01
N ALA A 530 10.86 8.24 -20.32
CA ALA A 530 10.65 8.76 -21.67
C ALA A 530 11.86 9.56 -22.19
N GLY A 531 12.47 10.39 -21.32
CA GLY A 531 13.69 11.12 -21.62
C GLY A 531 14.88 10.20 -21.91
N ALA A 532 15.13 9.24 -21.00
CA ALA A 532 16.26 8.31 -21.11
C ALA A 532 16.13 7.38 -22.32
N VAL A 533 14.94 6.82 -22.56
CA VAL A 533 14.67 5.96 -23.74
C VAL A 533 14.80 6.75 -25.04
N SER A 534 14.32 8.00 -25.07
CA SER A 534 14.50 8.89 -26.24
C SER A 534 15.97 9.21 -26.48
N LEU A 535 16.75 9.39 -25.42
CA LEU A 535 18.21 9.59 -25.49
C LEU A 535 18.91 8.31 -26.00
N ALA A 536 18.64 7.16 -25.38
CA ALA A 536 19.22 5.87 -25.75
C ALA A 536 18.95 5.50 -27.21
N SER A 537 17.72 5.78 -27.71
CA SER A 537 17.34 5.57 -29.12
C SER A 537 18.02 6.55 -30.08
N SER A 538 18.62 7.64 -29.60
CA SER A 538 19.32 8.67 -30.41
C SER A 538 20.83 8.46 -30.46
N ILE A 539 21.38 7.69 -29.50
CA ILE A 539 22.84 7.38 -29.35
C ILE A 539 23.21 6.03 -30.04
N ASP A 540 22.55 5.69 -31.13
CA ASP A 540 22.74 4.45 -31.88
C ASP A 540 24.20 4.16 -32.29
N ARG A 541 24.97 5.21 -32.60
CA ARG A 541 26.39 5.07 -32.96
C ARG A 541 27.28 4.63 -31.79
N VAL A 542 26.98 5.06 -30.59
CA VAL A 542 27.76 4.65 -29.41
C VAL A 542 27.58 3.16 -29.15
N TRP A 543 26.34 2.70 -29.26
CA TRP A 543 26.03 1.27 -29.13
C TRP A 543 26.69 0.43 -30.24
N ALA A 544 26.63 0.89 -31.49
CA ALA A 544 27.31 0.22 -32.58
C ALA A 544 28.82 0.17 -32.35
N PHE A 545 29.45 1.25 -31.88
CA PHE A 545 30.87 1.32 -31.58
C PHE A 545 31.29 0.39 -30.42
N THR A 546 30.52 0.40 -29.31
CA THR A 546 30.83 -0.48 -28.14
C THR A 546 30.77 -1.95 -28.51
N ILE A 547 29.79 -2.33 -29.32
CA ILE A 547 29.65 -3.71 -29.76
C ILE A 547 30.71 -4.10 -30.78
N ASP A 548 31.06 -3.21 -31.71
CA ASP A 548 32.18 -3.43 -32.63
C ASP A 548 33.52 -3.62 -31.87
N ARG A 549 33.69 -2.94 -30.75
CA ARG A 549 34.85 -3.09 -29.90
C ARG A 549 34.88 -4.41 -29.11
N LEU A 550 33.71 -4.83 -28.57
CA LEU A 550 33.52 -6.09 -27.86
C LEU A 550 33.58 -7.30 -28.83
N ALA A 551 33.19 -7.11 -30.07
CA ALA A 551 33.09 -8.17 -31.08
C ALA A 551 34.40 -8.38 -31.89
N ARG A 552 35.53 -7.80 -31.48
CA ARG A 552 36.84 -8.05 -32.09
C ARG A 552 37.31 -9.46 -31.79
N GLY A 553 37.44 -10.33 -32.80
CA GLY A 553 37.96 -11.69 -32.64
C GLY A 553 37.12 -12.80 -33.30
N GLY A 554 36.47 -12.57 -34.44
CA GLY A 554 35.79 -13.60 -35.24
C GLY A 554 34.44 -14.11 -34.73
N ARG A 555 34.10 -13.90 -33.47
CA ARG A 555 32.79 -14.23 -32.84
C ARG A 555 31.71 -13.13 -32.95
N GLY A 556 32.01 -12.00 -33.60
CA GLY A 556 31.18 -10.78 -33.64
C GLY A 556 30.08 -10.73 -34.70
N LEU A 557 29.94 -11.75 -35.57
CA LEU A 557 28.98 -11.69 -36.68
C LEU A 557 27.51 -11.75 -36.20
N ALA A 558 27.21 -12.62 -35.25
CA ALA A 558 25.86 -12.79 -34.71
C ALA A 558 25.38 -11.54 -33.95
N PRO A 559 26.12 -10.92 -33.01
CA PRO A 559 25.75 -9.67 -32.39
C PRO A 559 25.56 -8.52 -33.38
N ARG A 560 26.44 -8.39 -34.39
CA ARG A 560 26.29 -7.33 -35.42
C ARG A 560 25.00 -7.46 -36.23
N LEU A 561 24.64 -8.69 -36.61
CA LEU A 561 23.38 -8.97 -37.29
C LEU A 561 22.17 -8.70 -36.38
N GLY A 562 22.24 -9.09 -35.08
CA GLY A 562 21.17 -8.90 -34.11
C GLY A 562 20.89 -7.43 -33.82
N ILE A 563 21.90 -6.56 -33.80
CA ILE A 563 21.78 -5.14 -33.48
C ILE A 563 21.30 -4.29 -34.66
N ALA A 564 21.59 -4.70 -35.89
CA ALA A 564 21.21 -3.97 -37.08
C ALA A 564 19.68 -3.69 -37.14
N TYR A 565 18.88 -4.61 -36.65
CA TYR A 565 17.43 -4.50 -36.73
C TYR A 565 16.78 -3.56 -35.67
N PRO A 566 17.12 -3.61 -34.38
CA PRO A 566 16.66 -2.61 -33.42
C PRO A 566 16.97 -1.17 -33.85
N LEU A 567 18.15 -0.97 -34.43
CA LEU A 567 18.57 0.33 -34.95
C LEU A 567 17.76 0.78 -36.17
N ALA A 568 17.27 -0.15 -37.00
CA ALA A 568 16.42 0.15 -38.13
C ALA A 568 14.94 0.45 -37.73
N ARG A 569 14.42 -0.22 -36.74
CA ARG A 569 13.00 -0.12 -36.27
C ARG A 569 12.88 0.59 -34.91
N ARG A 570 13.39 1.81 -34.79
CA ARG A 570 13.55 2.58 -33.54
C ARG A 570 12.28 2.72 -32.73
N PHE A 571 11.13 2.99 -33.32
CA PHE A 571 9.87 3.18 -32.60
C PHE A 571 9.49 1.92 -31.78
N ARG A 572 9.59 0.75 -32.40
CA ARG A 572 9.32 -0.54 -31.76
C ARG A 572 10.30 -0.82 -30.63
N THR A 573 11.59 -0.59 -30.88
CA THR A 573 12.65 -0.78 -29.88
C THR A 573 12.46 0.16 -28.70
N SER A 574 12.12 1.44 -28.95
CA SER A 574 11.86 2.40 -27.87
C SER A 574 10.66 2.02 -27.00
N MET A 575 9.59 1.45 -27.57
CA MET A 575 8.44 0.98 -26.78
C MET A 575 8.82 -0.18 -25.87
N LEU A 576 9.58 -1.17 -26.38
CA LEU A 576 10.07 -2.29 -25.59
C LEU A 576 11.05 -1.84 -24.51
N LEU A 577 11.96 -0.93 -24.87
CA LEU A 577 12.94 -0.37 -23.96
C LEU A 577 12.24 0.40 -22.84
N GLY A 578 11.24 1.24 -23.17
CA GLY A 578 10.45 1.99 -22.19
C GLY A 578 9.70 1.07 -21.22
N MET A 579 9.11 0.00 -21.73
CA MET A 579 8.41 -0.98 -20.92
C MET A 579 9.35 -1.64 -19.90
N PHE A 580 10.54 -2.12 -20.32
CA PHE A 580 11.52 -2.70 -19.41
C PHE A 580 12.07 -1.68 -18.43
N SER A 581 12.47 -0.50 -18.92
CA SER A 581 13.06 0.55 -18.08
C SER A 581 12.10 1.01 -16.99
N LEU A 582 10.81 1.14 -17.32
CA LEU A 582 9.81 1.64 -16.37
C LEU A 582 9.61 0.65 -15.20
N VAL A 583 9.46 -0.63 -15.51
CA VAL A 583 9.26 -1.65 -14.47
C VAL A 583 10.52 -1.84 -13.62
N ILE A 584 11.70 -1.92 -14.25
CA ILE A 584 12.98 -2.04 -13.52
C ILE A 584 13.25 -0.79 -12.67
N PHE A 585 12.91 0.39 -13.16
CA PHE A 585 12.99 1.64 -12.41
C PHE A 585 12.24 1.52 -11.06
N THR A 586 10.97 1.14 -11.10
CA THR A 586 10.14 1.06 -9.90
C THR A 586 10.62 -0.03 -8.93
N VAL A 587 10.94 -1.23 -9.47
CA VAL A 587 11.45 -2.34 -8.64
C VAL A 587 12.79 -1.97 -7.98
N THR A 588 13.65 -1.22 -8.67
CA THR A 588 14.94 -0.75 -8.13
C THR A 588 14.72 0.21 -6.96
N ILE A 589 13.80 1.18 -7.09
CA ILE A 589 13.48 2.12 -6.01
C ILE A 589 12.99 1.35 -4.78
N MET A 590 11.99 0.48 -4.93
CA MET A 590 11.47 -0.30 -3.81
C MET A 590 12.53 -1.15 -3.12
N THR A 591 13.50 -1.65 -3.89
CA THR A 591 14.57 -2.50 -3.34
C THR A 591 15.59 -1.70 -2.56
N VAL A 592 15.98 -0.55 -3.07
CA VAL A 592 16.95 0.33 -2.40
C VAL A 592 16.30 0.97 -1.17
N MET A 593 15.05 1.41 -1.29
CA MET A 593 14.29 1.98 -0.17
C MET A 593 14.12 0.97 0.97
N SER A 594 13.71 -0.27 0.66
CA SER A 594 13.64 -1.35 1.66
C SER A 594 15.00 -1.62 2.34
N ALA A 595 16.10 -1.57 1.61
CA ALA A 595 17.43 -1.77 2.20
C ALA A 595 17.90 -0.57 3.02
N SER A 596 17.50 0.64 2.65
CA SER A 596 17.80 1.85 3.40
C SER A 596 17.04 1.88 4.74
N ILE A 597 15.76 1.50 4.73
CA ILE A 597 14.95 1.36 5.95
C ILE A 597 15.55 0.26 6.84
N ALA A 598 15.76 -0.93 6.32
CA ALA A 598 16.34 -2.04 7.09
C ALA A 598 17.75 -1.73 7.63
N GLY A 599 18.54 -0.96 6.90
CA GLY A 599 19.88 -0.56 7.35
C GLY A 599 19.90 0.55 8.40
N ASN A 600 18.76 1.17 8.69
CA ASN A 600 18.61 2.19 9.73
C ASN A 600 17.96 1.65 11.01
N THR A 601 17.35 0.46 10.98
CA THR A 601 16.59 -0.08 12.12
C THR A 601 17.42 -0.16 13.38
N ASP A 602 18.60 -0.78 13.32
CA ASP A 602 19.46 -0.94 14.50
C ASP A 602 19.87 0.41 15.09
N ALA A 603 20.21 1.38 14.26
CA ALA A 603 20.59 2.72 14.73
C ALA A 603 19.40 3.50 15.32
N THR A 604 18.20 3.30 14.79
CA THR A 604 16.99 3.90 15.34
C THR A 604 16.63 3.28 16.68
N VAL A 605 16.67 1.95 16.77
CA VAL A 605 16.43 1.23 18.03
C VAL A 605 17.42 1.69 19.11
N GLU A 606 18.71 1.79 18.79
CA GLU A 606 19.74 2.23 19.75
C GLU A 606 19.47 3.67 20.25
N ARG A 607 19.05 4.57 19.36
CA ARG A 607 18.72 5.96 19.75
C ARG A 607 17.47 6.05 20.61
N VAL A 608 16.41 5.30 20.27
CA VAL A 608 15.15 5.31 21.02
C VAL A 608 15.28 4.61 22.37
N ALA A 609 16.07 3.54 22.41
CA ALA A 609 16.36 2.80 23.65
C ALA A 609 17.15 3.61 24.67
N ALA A 610 17.94 4.61 24.24
CA ALA A 610 18.68 5.51 25.14
C ALA A 610 19.52 4.80 26.21
N GLY A 611 20.04 3.59 25.90
CA GLY A 611 20.82 2.79 26.84
C GLY A 611 20.01 1.79 27.67
N PHE A 612 18.71 1.73 27.51
CA PHE A 612 17.88 0.66 28.06
C PHE A 612 17.82 -0.54 27.08
N ASP A 613 17.60 -1.74 27.63
CA ASP A 613 17.62 -2.99 26.88
C ASP A 613 16.23 -3.62 26.72
N VAL A 614 15.39 -3.52 27.76
CA VAL A 614 14.10 -4.21 27.86
C VAL A 614 12.98 -3.22 28.16
N VAL A 615 11.86 -3.36 27.46
CA VAL A 615 10.56 -2.73 27.77
C VAL A 615 9.70 -3.79 28.45
N LEU A 616 9.21 -3.48 29.63
CA LEU A 616 8.29 -4.31 30.39
C LEU A 616 6.95 -3.58 30.52
N ASP A 617 5.89 -4.15 29.99
CA ASP A 617 4.51 -3.75 30.26
C ASP A 617 3.92 -4.64 31.34
N THR A 618 3.17 -4.06 32.29
CA THR A 618 2.53 -4.79 33.41
C THR A 618 1.04 -4.47 33.46
N ASN A 619 0.29 -5.29 34.20
CA ASN A 619 -1.13 -5.06 34.41
C ASN A 619 -1.33 -3.91 35.43
N PRO A 620 -1.94 -2.77 35.05
CA PRO A 620 -2.19 -1.68 35.98
C PRO A 620 -3.12 -2.05 37.16
N ALA A 621 -3.97 -3.08 36.99
CA ALA A 621 -4.77 -3.64 38.08
C ALA A 621 -3.95 -4.49 39.09
N ASN A 622 -2.72 -4.84 38.75
CA ASN A 622 -1.81 -5.58 39.63
C ASN A 622 -0.39 -5.01 39.52
N PRO A 623 -0.16 -3.76 40.01
CA PRO A 623 1.04 -3.00 39.73
C PRO A 623 2.30 -3.61 40.32
N VAL A 624 3.44 -3.33 39.70
CA VAL A 624 4.78 -3.70 40.20
C VAL A 624 5.46 -2.45 40.73
N ALA A 625 6.07 -2.58 41.92
CA ALA A 625 6.86 -1.50 42.47
C ALA A 625 8.19 -1.36 41.72
N VAL A 626 8.58 -0.13 41.32
CA VAL A 626 9.86 0.16 40.63
C VAL A 626 11.05 -0.40 41.44
N ALA A 627 11.00 -0.28 42.79
CA ALA A 627 12.04 -0.78 43.67
C ALA A 627 12.25 -2.31 43.57
N ALA A 628 11.20 -3.09 43.32
CA ALA A 628 11.32 -4.54 43.18
C ALA A 628 12.13 -4.95 41.93
N LEU A 629 12.06 -4.15 40.85
CA LEU A 629 12.88 -4.34 39.66
C LEU A 629 14.29 -3.82 39.85
N ALA A 630 14.46 -2.66 40.49
CA ALA A 630 15.75 -2.03 40.75
C ALA A 630 16.65 -2.85 41.72
N GLU A 631 16.05 -3.65 42.63
CA GLU A 631 16.81 -4.51 43.56
C GLU A 631 17.30 -5.81 42.90
N ARG A 632 16.96 -6.10 41.68
CA ARG A 632 17.40 -7.31 40.94
C ARG A 632 18.89 -7.23 40.60
N PRO A 633 19.65 -8.33 40.78
CA PRO A 633 21.10 -8.32 40.51
C PRO A 633 21.44 -8.29 39.00
N ASP A 634 20.48 -8.62 38.14
CA ASP A 634 20.59 -8.64 36.69
C ASP A 634 20.14 -7.31 36.04
N VAL A 635 19.74 -6.31 36.83
CA VAL A 635 19.27 -4.99 36.41
C VAL A 635 20.26 -3.91 36.85
N ALA A 636 20.60 -2.99 35.96
CA ALA A 636 21.47 -1.85 36.24
C ALA A 636 20.68 -0.56 36.55
N ALA A 637 19.59 -0.31 35.80
CA ALA A 637 18.72 0.84 36.01
C ALA A 637 17.28 0.51 35.56
N VAL A 638 16.31 1.24 36.12
CA VAL A 638 14.89 1.11 35.80
C VAL A 638 14.29 2.50 35.72
N ALA A 639 13.64 2.81 34.62
CA ALA A 639 12.78 3.98 34.47
C ALA A 639 11.31 3.54 34.47
N GLY A 640 10.48 4.15 35.30
CA GLY A 640 9.05 3.85 35.37
C GLY A 640 8.20 4.89 34.65
N LEU A 641 7.31 4.45 33.77
CA LEU A 641 6.41 5.31 33.00
C LEU A 641 4.96 5.00 33.37
N ILE A 642 4.11 6.03 33.26
CA ILE A 642 2.67 5.92 33.50
C ILE A 642 1.93 6.18 32.21
N HIS A 643 1.10 5.23 31.76
CA HIS A 643 0.28 5.38 30.59
C HIS A 643 -1.15 5.82 30.92
N GLY A 644 -1.72 6.61 30.02
CA GLY A 644 -3.12 6.98 30.04
C GLY A 644 -3.59 7.27 28.62
N VAL A 645 -4.87 7.50 28.47
CA VAL A 645 -5.48 7.92 27.20
C VAL A 645 -6.29 9.17 27.45
N ALA A 646 -5.99 10.24 26.75
CA ALA A 646 -6.72 11.49 26.81
C ALA A 646 -7.24 11.88 25.42
N THR A 647 -8.26 12.71 25.39
CA THR A 647 -8.70 13.32 24.14
C THR A 647 -7.91 14.59 23.93
N PHE A 648 -7.31 14.77 22.76
CA PHE A 648 -6.62 16.02 22.47
C PHE A 648 -7.50 16.97 21.64
N ASP A 649 -7.38 18.27 21.96
CA ASP A 649 -8.03 19.37 21.29
C ASP A 649 -6.99 20.41 20.88
N ALA A 650 -7.09 20.92 19.69
CA ALA A 650 -6.27 22.01 19.20
C ALA A 650 -7.16 22.97 18.39
N ALA A 651 -6.87 24.26 18.45
CA ALA A 651 -7.72 25.32 17.91
C ALA A 651 -8.09 25.21 16.42
N HIS A 652 -7.39 24.35 15.68
CA HIS A 652 -7.60 24.12 14.24
C HIS A 652 -8.12 22.69 13.93
N LEU A 653 -8.56 21.95 14.95
CA LEU A 653 -9.16 20.61 14.80
C LEU A 653 -10.63 20.67 15.17
N ASP A 654 -11.49 20.14 14.32
CA ASP A 654 -12.95 20.17 14.55
C ASP A 654 -13.43 19.14 15.59
N VAL A 655 -12.63 18.11 15.90
CA VAL A 655 -13.05 17.01 16.78
C VAL A 655 -11.87 16.54 17.62
N GLY A 656 -12.07 16.43 18.94
CA GLY A 656 -11.13 15.79 19.85
C GLY A 656 -10.94 14.30 19.49
N ARG A 657 -9.70 13.82 19.51
CA ARG A 657 -9.33 12.43 19.29
C ARG A 657 -8.70 11.86 20.54
N SER A 658 -8.97 10.59 20.82
CA SER A 658 -8.26 9.85 21.88
C SER A 658 -6.82 9.57 21.44
N TRP A 659 -5.87 9.87 22.33
CA TRP A 659 -4.46 9.70 22.10
C TRP A 659 -3.75 9.16 23.34
N PRO A 660 -2.77 8.24 23.19
CA PRO A 660 -1.95 7.79 24.31
C PRO A 660 -1.12 8.94 24.89
N VAL A 661 -1.03 9.01 26.20
CA VAL A 661 -0.23 9.97 26.96
C VAL A 661 0.61 9.20 27.94
N THR A 662 1.92 9.41 27.92
CA THR A 662 2.86 8.74 28.82
C THR A 662 3.64 9.77 29.61
N SER A 663 3.58 9.68 30.92
CA SER A 663 4.44 10.51 31.76
C SER A 663 5.72 9.78 32.16
N PHE A 664 6.77 10.57 32.36
CA PHE A 664 8.10 10.10 32.73
C PHE A 664 8.78 11.03 33.73
N ASP A 665 9.79 10.51 34.38
CA ASP A 665 10.63 11.21 35.36
C ASP A 665 12.09 11.28 34.92
N ALA A 666 12.94 11.87 35.74
CA ALA A 666 14.36 11.97 35.51
C ALA A 666 15.08 10.62 35.34
N ASP A 667 14.52 9.54 35.87
CA ASP A 667 15.05 8.18 35.75
C ASP A 667 15.17 7.74 34.26
N LEU A 668 14.31 8.26 33.38
CA LEU A 668 14.38 8.01 31.93
C LEU A 668 15.68 8.54 31.30
N LEU A 669 16.27 9.57 31.89
CA LEU A 669 17.51 10.20 31.39
C LEU A 669 18.79 9.63 32.01
N GLU A 670 18.70 8.74 33.01
CA GLU A 670 19.88 8.20 33.69
C GLU A 670 20.84 7.41 32.80
N GLN A 671 20.33 6.74 31.79
CA GLN A 671 21.13 5.99 30.80
C GLN A 671 21.41 6.80 29.52
N GLY A 672 20.67 7.88 29.30
CA GLY A 672 20.73 8.77 28.15
C GLY A 672 19.33 9.26 27.79
N ALA A 673 19.23 10.26 26.92
CA ALA A 673 17.95 10.74 26.43
C ALA A 673 17.53 9.95 25.19
N PRO A 674 16.27 9.52 25.05
CA PRO A 674 15.77 8.96 23.82
C PRO A 674 15.93 9.96 22.68
N GLY A 675 16.35 9.48 21.50
CA GLY A 675 16.58 10.34 20.35
C GLY A 675 15.30 11.02 19.86
N LEU A 676 15.37 12.32 19.60
CA LEU A 676 14.31 13.09 18.99
C LEU A 676 14.54 13.21 17.48
N PHE A 677 13.44 13.25 16.77
CA PHE A 677 13.40 13.59 15.38
C PHE A 677 13.79 15.06 15.16
N ARG A 678 13.17 15.94 15.94
CA ARG A 678 13.43 17.37 16.02
C ARG A 678 13.09 17.89 17.42
N HIS A 679 13.74 18.93 17.84
CA HIS A 679 13.38 19.68 19.04
C HIS A 679 13.35 21.18 18.71
N ASP A 680 12.71 21.97 19.56
CA ASP A 680 12.72 23.44 19.42
C ASP A 680 14.19 23.92 19.47
N PRO A 681 14.59 24.78 18.52
CA PRO A 681 15.95 25.36 18.48
C PRO A 681 16.38 26.10 19.77
N VAL A 682 15.46 26.37 20.67
CA VAL A 682 15.75 26.94 21.98
C VAL A 682 16.55 25.96 22.87
N TYR A 683 16.37 24.66 22.64
CA TYR A 683 17.11 23.62 23.36
C TYR A 683 18.41 23.25 22.64
N ALA A 684 19.47 22.96 23.42
CA ALA A 684 20.79 22.71 22.86
C ALA A 684 20.99 21.24 22.40
N SER A 685 20.16 20.32 22.90
CA SER A 685 20.22 18.88 22.62
C SER A 685 18.86 18.21 22.91
N ASP A 686 18.71 16.96 22.48
CA ASP A 686 17.55 16.12 22.81
C ASP A 686 17.38 16.02 24.34
N GLU A 687 18.44 15.76 25.06
CA GLU A 687 18.45 15.71 26.53
C GLU A 687 17.93 17.00 27.17
N ALA A 688 18.32 18.17 26.62
CA ALA A 688 17.85 19.45 27.11
C ALA A 688 16.35 19.66 26.88
N ALA A 689 15.79 19.12 25.79
CA ALA A 689 14.36 19.16 25.51
C ALA A 689 13.58 18.24 26.48
N TYR A 690 14.06 17.02 26.75
CA TYR A 690 13.46 16.12 27.77
C TYR A 690 13.52 16.75 29.15
N GLN A 691 14.67 17.31 29.53
CA GLN A 691 14.83 17.99 30.83
C GLN A 691 13.86 19.18 30.96
N ALA A 692 13.64 19.93 29.86
CA ALA A 692 12.68 21.02 29.89
C ALA A 692 11.24 20.54 30.15
N VAL A 693 10.84 19.38 29.60
CA VAL A 693 9.52 18.78 29.87
C VAL A 693 9.42 18.32 31.35
N ILE A 694 10.52 17.81 31.94
CA ILE A 694 10.54 17.46 33.37
C ILE A 694 10.39 18.72 34.23
N ASP A 695 11.02 19.82 33.84
CA ASP A 695 11.06 21.06 34.63
C ASP A 695 9.79 21.95 34.44
N ASP A 696 9.07 21.78 33.29
CA ASP A 696 7.90 22.58 32.95
C ASP A 696 6.74 21.70 32.47
N PRO A 697 5.67 21.53 33.28
CA PRO A 697 4.52 20.71 32.93
C PRO A 697 3.65 21.27 31.78
N SER A 698 3.95 22.43 31.26
CA SER A 698 3.29 22.99 30.06
C SER A 698 3.91 22.51 28.74
N LEU A 699 4.92 21.65 28.77
CA LEU A 699 5.63 21.16 27.61
C LEU A 699 5.34 19.68 27.34
N ALA A 700 5.40 19.29 26.06
CA ALA A 700 5.25 17.91 25.66
C ALA A 700 6.21 17.57 24.50
N ILE A 701 6.61 16.29 24.45
CA ILE A 701 7.24 15.69 23.27
C ILE A 701 6.20 14.78 22.61
N VAL A 702 5.93 15.00 21.34
CA VAL A 702 4.90 14.26 20.60
C VAL A 702 5.52 13.41 19.49
N PRO A 703 4.97 12.26 19.12
CA PRO A 703 5.45 11.49 17.99
C PRO A 703 5.07 12.19 16.66
N ASN A 704 5.81 11.90 15.59
CA ASN A 704 5.63 12.56 14.31
C ASN A 704 4.22 12.38 13.72
N ASN A 705 3.58 11.24 13.95
CA ASN A 705 2.20 10.97 13.50
C ASN A 705 1.15 11.82 14.24
N PHE A 706 1.45 12.31 15.45
CA PHE A 706 0.59 13.26 16.17
C PHE A 706 0.44 14.59 15.44
N LEU A 707 1.51 15.06 14.81
CA LEU A 707 1.50 16.35 14.09
C LEU A 707 0.50 16.39 12.93
N VAL A 708 0.21 15.24 12.32
CA VAL A 708 -0.69 15.09 11.16
C VAL A 708 -2.02 14.41 11.53
N ALA A 709 -2.30 14.26 12.81
CA ALA A 709 -3.52 13.61 13.29
C ALA A 709 -4.79 14.43 13.08
N GLY A 710 -4.65 15.66 12.58
CA GLY A 710 -5.76 16.58 12.33
C GLY A 710 -6.71 16.17 11.21
N VAL A 711 -7.93 16.73 11.26
CA VAL A 711 -8.91 16.66 10.16
C VAL A 711 -8.56 17.77 9.15
N ASP A 712 -8.81 17.56 7.86
CA ASP A 712 -8.60 18.55 6.79
C ASP A 712 -7.15 19.01 6.58
N ASP A 713 -6.16 18.11 6.69
CA ASP A 713 -4.73 18.41 6.50
C ASP A 713 -4.16 19.45 7.47
N ALA A 714 -4.80 19.67 8.64
CA ALA A 714 -4.24 20.50 9.68
C ALA A 714 -2.98 19.85 10.25
N VAL A 715 -1.86 20.57 10.22
CA VAL A 715 -0.55 20.11 10.68
C VAL A 715 -0.10 20.97 11.84
N LEU A 716 0.19 20.34 12.98
CA LEU A 716 0.84 20.99 14.12
C LEU A 716 2.34 21.10 13.86
N ALA A 717 2.96 22.09 14.46
CA ALA A 717 4.40 22.33 14.39
C ALA A 717 5.01 22.45 15.79
N ILE A 718 6.33 22.36 15.89
CA ILE A 718 7.06 22.65 17.12
C ILE A 718 6.75 24.07 17.55
N GLY A 719 6.40 24.25 18.82
CA GLY A 719 5.99 25.52 19.43
C GLY A 719 4.48 25.79 19.36
N ASP A 720 3.69 24.99 18.65
CA ASP A 720 2.24 25.09 18.68
C ASP A 720 1.68 24.53 19.99
N THR A 721 0.50 25.03 20.40
CA THR A 721 -0.21 24.61 21.60
C THR A 721 -1.39 23.71 21.25
N PHE A 722 -1.63 22.74 22.09
CA PHE A 722 -2.78 21.85 22.08
C PHE A 722 -3.20 21.54 23.52
N SER A 723 -4.36 20.96 23.72
CA SER A 723 -4.84 20.58 25.03
C SER A 723 -5.15 19.09 25.09
N PHE A 724 -4.77 18.45 26.18
CA PHE A 724 -5.35 17.16 26.56
C PHE A 724 -6.51 17.39 27.50
N VAL A 725 -7.57 16.64 27.24
CA VAL A 725 -8.79 16.63 28.04
C VAL A 725 -8.98 15.20 28.54
N ASP A 726 -9.07 15.03 29.86
CA ASP A 726 -9.56 13.75 30.38
C ASP A 726 -11.06 13.64 30.10
N PRO A 727 -11.46 12.66 29.26
CA PRO A 727 -12.87 12.48 28.94
C PRO A 727 -13.72 12.13 30.19
N ALA A 728 -13.09 11.60 31.24
CA ALA A 728 -13.75 11.14 32.45
C ALA A 728 -14.17 12.28 33.39
N ASN A 729 -13.36 13.31 33.56
CA ASN A 729 -13.59 14.38 34.52
C ASN A 729 -13.60 15.77 33.90
N GLY A 730 -13.28 15.89 32.58
CA GLY A 730 -13.20 17.15 31.85
C GLY A 730 -12.02 18.04 32.27
N GLN A 731 -11.06 17.51 33.00
CA GLN A 731 -9.82 18.22 33.32
C GLN A 731 -9.02 18.45 32.04
N THR A 732 -8.46 19.63 31.92
CA THR A 732 -7.76 20.05 30.70
C THR A 732 -6.34 20.48 31.05
N SER A 733 -5.36 19.99 30.33
CA SER A 733 -3.96 20.43 30.39
C SER A 733 -3.55 21.01 29.05
N GLU A 734 -3.19 22.30 29.02
CA GLU A 734 -2.68 22.97 27.82
C GLU A 734 -1.17 22.74 27.72
N LEU A 735 -0.72 22.27 26.58
CA LEU A 735 0.65 21.83 26.33
C LEU A 735 1.23 22.48 25.08
N THR A 736 2.53 22.75 25.09
CA THR A 736 3.28 23.25 23.94
C THR A 736 4.24 22.19 23.45
N ILE A 737 4.33 21.99 22.15
CA ILE A 737 5.22 21.00 21.53
C ILE A 737 6.67 21.46 21.65
N ALA A 738 7.45 20.87 22.54
CA ALA A 738 8.87 21.12 22.74
C ALA A 738 9.77 20.31 21.80
N GLY A 739 9.31 19.13 21.40
CA GLY A 739 10.04 18.24 20.53
C GLY A 739 9.15 17.20 19.87
N VAL A 740 9.70 16.58 18.82
CA VAL A 740 9.06 15.52 18.05
C VAL A 740 9.90 14.27 18.17
N GLY A 741 9.32 13.21 18.73
CA GLY A 741 9.92 11.90 18.82
C GLY A 741 9.96 11.17 17.48
N GLU A 742 10.75 10.10 17.40
CA GLU A 742 10.69 9.18 16.26
C GLU A 742 9.32 8.48 16.21
N GLU A 743 9.07 7.69 15.18
CA GLU A 743 7.80 6.96 15.04
C GLU A 743 7.48 6.16 16.30
N ASP A 744 6.22 6.22 16.73
CA ASP A 744 5.76 5.63 17.99
C ASP A 744 5.51 4.12 17.90
N TRP A 745 6.56 3.37 17.56
CA TRP A 745 6.49 1.89 17.58
C TRP A 745 6.51 1.30 19.02
N LEU A 746 6.78 2.13 20.02
CA LEU A 746 6.64 1.78 21.44
C LEU A 746 5.20 1.96 21.95
N GLY A 747 4.38 2.76 21.28
CA GLY A 747 3.01 3.09 21.71
C GLY A 747 2.96 4.04 22.91
N ASN A 748 3.97 4.88 23.09
CA ASN A 748 4.01 5.85 24.18
C ASN A 748 3.06 7.05 23.97
N GLY A 749 2.75 7.38 22.73
CA GLY A 749 2.01 8.60 22.44
C GLY A 749 2.77 9.85 22.79
N ALA A 750 2.08 10.82 23.40
CA ALA A 750 2.69 12.07 23.85
C ALA A 750 3.41 11.87 25.20
N LEU A 751 4.67 12.26 25.25
CA LEU A 751 5.50 12.22 26.44
C LEU A 751 5.36 13.54 27.21
N VAL A 752 4.96 13.46 28.46
CA VAL A 752 4.62 14.62 29.31
C VAL A 752 5.24 14.49 30.72
N ASN A 753 5.21 15.59 31.45
CA ASN A 753 5.56 15.60 32.85
C ASN A 753 4.53 14.80 33.69
N ARG A 754 4.96 14.18 34.76
CA ARG A 754 4.10 13.41 35.71
C ARG A 754 2.95 14.26 36.26
N GLU A 755 3.17 15.54 36.55
CA GLU A 755 2.13 16.45 37.02
C GLU A 755 0.96 16.56 36.05
N VAL A 756 1.22 16.42 34.74
CA VAL A 756 0.16 16.45 33.70
C VAL A 756 -0.75 15.24 33.83
N THR A 757 -0.18 14.04 33.97
CA THR A 757 -0.98 12.83 34.13
C THR A 757 -1.70 12.81 35.48
N GLU A 758 -1.08 13.29 36.56
CA GLU A 758 -1.72 13.46 37.88
C GLU A 758 -2.91 14.43 37.79
N ALA A 759 -2.75 15.54 37.05
CA ALA A 759 -3.83 16.52 36.87
C ALA A 759 -4.97 15.96 35.99
N LEU A 760 -4.65 15.20 34.97
CA LEU A 760 -5.65 14.60 34.09
C LEU A 760 -6.37 13.45 34.77
N PHE A 761 -5.64 12.46 35.28
CA PHE A 761 -6.20 11.17 35.67
C PHE A 761 -6.29 10.94 37.19
N GLY A 762 -5.80 11.90 37.99
CA GLY A 762 -5.87 11.86 39.46
C GLY A 762 -4.86 10.92 40.12
N ASP A 763 -5.04 10.68 41.43
CA ASP A 763 -4.10 9.96 42.30
C ASP A 763 -4.08 8.42 42.12
N GLN A 764 -4.89 7.88 41.20
CA GLN A 764 -5.01 6.42 40.98
C GLN A 764 -4.05 5.85 39.92
N GLN A 765 -3.09 6.64 39.51
CA GLN A 765 -2.14 6.22 38.48
C GLN A 765 -1.06 5.32 39.07
N VAL A 766 -0.71 4.35 38.23
CA VAL A 766 0.38 3.42 38.56
C VAL A 766 1.39 3.37 37.43
N VAL A 767 2.62 3.10 37.78
CA VAL A 767 3.63 2.75 36.80
C VAL A 767 3.27 1.40 36.21
N ASP A 768 3.01 1.35 34.94
CA ASP A 768 2.59 0.15 34.20
C ASP A 768 3.54 -0.22 33.06
N ARG A 769 4.47 0.69 32.75
CA ARG A 769 5.56 0.43 31.80
C ARG A 769 6.90 0.74 32.43
N PHE A 770 7.89 -0.11 32.15
CA PHE A 770 9.24 0.06 32.65
C PHE A 770 10.25 -0.10 31.55
N TYR A 771 11.23 0.79 31.50
CA TYR A 771 12.44 0.62 30.73
C TYR A 771 13.54 0.13 31.64
N ILE A 772 14.16 -1.00 31.30
CA ILE A 772 15.10 -1.72 32.10
C ILE A 772 16.43 -1.80 31.39
N ALA A 773 17.50 -1.33 32.01
CA ALA A 773 18.86 -1.53 31.55
C ALA A 773 19.43 -2.81 32.21
N ALA A 774 19.99 -3.69 31.43
CA ALA A 774 20.60 -4.92 31.89
C ALA A 774 21.94 -4.64 32.59
N ALA A 775 22.27 -5.39 33.67
CA ALA A 775 23.56 -5.30 34.28
C ALA A 775 24.69 -5.80 33.35
N ASP A 776 25.89 -5.29 33.49
CA ASP A 776 27.05 -5.65 32.68
C ASP A 776 27.23 -7.17 32.52
N GLY A 777 27.17 -7.61 31.27
CA GLY A 777 27.33 -9.02 30.91
C GLY A 777 26.05 -9.87 30.96
N THR A 778 24.90 -9.26 31.26
CA THR A 778 23.58 -9.90 31.19
C THR A 778 23.06 -9.83 29.77
N ASP A 779 22.54 -10.94 29.28
CA ASP A 779 21.86 -10.98 27.98
C ASP A 779 20.43 -10.41 28.08
N ALA A 780 20.05 -9.45 27.23
CA ALA A 780 18.77 -8.75 27.32
C ALA A 780 17.57 -9.69 27.12
N ASP A 781 17.68 -10.65 26.19
CA ASP A 781 16.60 -11.62 25.94
C ASP A 781 16.43 -12.59 27.11
N ALA A 782 17.54 -12.97 27.76
CA ALA A 782 17.50 -13.78 28.99
C ALA A 782 16.88 -13.00 30.15
N LEU A 783 17.19 -11.70 30.29
CA LEU A 783 16.59 -10.82 31.27
C LEU A 783 15.08 -10.68 31.04
N ALA A 784 14.65 -10.40 29.82
CA ALA A 784 13.22 -10.30 29.49
C ALA A 784 12.48 -11.60 29.81
N THR A 785 13.07 -12.75 29.48
CA THR A 785 12.50 -14.07 29.82
C THR A 785 12.37 -14.28 31.31
N ALA A 786 13.38 -13.92 32.09
CA ALA A 786 13.38 -14.07 33.56
C ALA A 786 12.35 -13.14 34.23
N VAL A 787 12.25 -11.88 33.75
CA VAL A 787 11.28 -10.91 34.25
C VAL A 787 9.86 -11.37 33.98
N ASN A 788 9.59 -11.89 32.76
CA ASN A 788 8.28 -12.47 32.41
C ASN A 788 7.90 -13.64 33.32
N ALA A 789 8.83 -14.51 33.61
CA ALA A 789 8.59 -15.66 34.52
C ALA A 789 8.34 -15.23 35.96
N ASP A 790 9.14 -14.29 36.49
CA ASP A 790 9.06 -13.86 37.86
C ASP A 790 7.84 -12.99 38.18
N LEU A 791 7.43 -12.17 37.19
CA LEU A 791 6.31 -11.23 37.30
C LEU A 791 5.06 -11.65 36.54
N LEU A 792 4.93 -12.95 36.26
CA LEU A 792 3.80 -13.50 35.51
C LEU A 792 2.46 -13.10 36.15
N ALA A 793 2.31 -13.16 37.47
CA ALA A 793 1.09 -12.79 38.21
C ALA A 793 0.74 -11.30 38.05
N HIS A 794 1.70 -10.45 37.74
CA HIS A 794 1.54 -9.03 37.49
C HIS A 794 1.28 -8.70 36.01
N GLY A 795 1.06 -9.71 35.17
CA GLY A 795 0.81 -9.52 33.74
C GLY A 795 2.02 -8.97 32.97
N ALA A 796 3.22 -9.39 33.37
CA ALA A 796 4.44 -8.95 32.73
C ALA A 796 4.52 -9.38 31.25
N ASP A 797 4.80 -8.43 30.38
CA ASP A 797 5.15 -8.63 28.97
C ASP A 797 6.46 -7.87 28.68
N ALA A 798 7.57 -8.51 29.05
CA ALA A 798 8.90 -7.97 28.83
C ALA A 798 9.43 -8.38 27.46
N ARG A 799 9.86 -7.40 26.67
CA ARG A 799 10.43 -7.56 25.33
C ARG A 799 11.64 -6.67 25.17
N THR A 800 12.65 -7.10 24.43
CA THR A 800 13.79 -6.22 24.14
C THR A 800 13.42 -5.11 23.17
N PHE A 801 14.01 -3.93 23.29
CA PHE A 801 13.88 -2.83 22.35
C PHE A 801 14.19 -3.28 20.93
N THR A 802 15.19 -4.15 20.78
CA THR A 802 15.55 -4.74 19.48
C THR A 802 14.42 -5.59 18.88
N THR A 803 13.77 -6.42 19.70
CA THR A 803 12.65 -7.25 19.25
C THR A 803 11.46 -6.38 18.84
N MET A 804 11.12 -5.37 19.63
CA MET A 804 10.03 -4.44 19.31
C MET A 804 10.31 -3.63 18.04
N GLY A 805 11.48 -3.03 17.91
CA GLY A 805 11.85 -2.24 16.74
C GLY A 805 11.98 -3.07 15.45
N THR A 806 12.48 -4.31 15.56
CA THR A 806 12.51 -5.22 14.41
C THR A 806 11.13 -5.72 14.01
N ALA A 807 10.21 -5.89 14.96
CA ALA A 807 8.82 -6.25 14.66
C ALA A 807 8.12 -5.13 13.89
N GLY A 808 8.16 -3.88 14.39
CA GLY A 808 7.55 -2.72 13.71
C GLY A 808 8.16 -2.47 12.32
N THR A 809 9.50 -2.50 12.22
CA THR A 809 10.16 -2.38 10.90
C THR A 809 9.83 -3.59 10.00
N GLY A 810 9.67 -4.77 10.57
CA GLY A 810 9.33 -6.01 9.86
C GLY A 810 7.99 -5.91 9.13
N GLU A 811 6.98 -5.31 9.72
CA GLU A 811 5.68 -5.06 9.08
C GLU A 811 5.82 -4.15 7.86
N LEU A 812 6.52 -3.03 7.99
CA LEU A 812 6.80 -2.11 6.89
C LEU A 812 7.60 -2.79 5.76
N LEU A 813 8.64 -3.55 6.13
CA LEU A 813 9.44 -4.29 5.14
C LEU A 813 8.62 -5.40 4.47
N GLY A 814 7.73 -6.06 5.20
CA GLY A 814 6.77 -7.02 4.68
C GLY A 814 5.84 -6.37 3.66
N PHE A 815 5.29 -5.21 3.97
CA PHE A 815 4.46 -4.42 3.06
C PHE A 815 5.23 -4.03 1.78
N ILE A 816 6.45 -3.53 1.90
CA ILE A 816 7.30 -3.21 0.74
C ILE A 816 7.62 -4.46 -0.09
N ALA A 817 7.82 -5.62 0.56
CA ALA A 817 8.03 -6.89 -0.14
C ALA A 817 6.79 -7.31 -0.94
N LEU A 818 5.60 -7.10 -0.38
CA LEU A 818 4.32 -7.33 -1.05
C LEU A 818 4.17 -6.42 -2.29
N LEU A 819 4.47 -5.13 -2.16
CA LEU A 819 4.47 -4.18 -3.27
C LEU A 819 5.46 -4.60 -4.38
N ARG A 820 6.65 -5.07 -4.01
CA ARG A 820 7.63 -5.64 -4.98
C ARG A 820 7.08 -6.87 -5.69
N GLY A 821 6.42 -7.75 -4.96
CA GLY A 821 5.76 -8.93 -5.53
C GLY A 821 4.70 -8.54 -6.56
N PHE A 822 3.87 -7.56 -6.23
CA PHE A 822 2.87 -7.01 -7.14
C PHE A 822 3.48 -6.36 -8.40
N LEU A 823 4.57 -5.61 -8.27
CA LEU A 823 5.34 -5.09 -9.40
C LEU A 823 5.97 -6.19 -10.26
N GLY A 824 6.29 -7.34 -9.66
CA GLY A 824 6.77 -8.52 -10.37
C GLY A 824 5.80 -8.99 -11.46
N LEU A 825 4.48 -8.78 -11.28
CA LEU A 825 3.47 -9.03 -12.32
C LEU A 825 3.70 -8.14 -13.56
N GLY A 826 4.02 -6.87 -13.35
CA GLY A 826 4.39 -5.95 -14.43
C GLY A 826 5.64 -6.40 -15.19
N LEU A 827 6.61 -6.96 -14.47
CA LEU A 827 7.81 -7.54 -15.07
C LEU A 827 7.49 -8.76 -15.93
N LEU A 828 6.58 -9.63 -15.47
CA LEU A 828 6.08 -10.76 -16.27
C LEU A 828 5.42 -10.29 -17.57
N VAL A 829 4.67 -9.17 -17.55
CA VAL A 829 4.13 -8.51 -18.75
C VAL A 829 5.25 -8.13 -19.71
N GLY A 830 6.31 -7.53 -19.18
CA GLY A 830 7.49 -7.15 -19.94
C GLY A 830 8.16 -8.33 -20.65
N ILE A 831 8.42 -9.40 -19.90
CA ILE A 831 9.05 -10.63 -20.41
C ILE A 831 8.14 -11.33 -21.44
N ALA A 832 6.85 -11.47 -21.13
CA ALA A 832 5.89 -12.05 -22.06
C ALA A 832 5.77 -11.22 -23.34
N GLY A 833 5.74 -9.88 -23.21
CA GLY A 833 5.72 -8.94 -24.32
C GLY A 833 6.92 -9.11 -25.26
N LEU A 834 8.11 -9.23 -24.71
CA LEU A 834 9.31 -9.49 -25.50
C LEU A 834 9.24 -10.83 -26.22
N GLY A 835 8.79 -11.89 -25.54
CA GLY A 835 8.57 -13.20 -26.13
C GLY A 835 7.60 -13.17 -27.31
N VAL A 836 6.44 -12.50 -27.12
CA VAL A 836 5.42 -12.30 -28.17
C VAL A 836 5.98 -11.54 -29.37
N VAL A 837 6.69 -10.44 -29.11
CA VAL A 837 7.31 -9.63 -30.15
C VAL A 837 8.35 -10.45 -30.92
N MET A 838 9.11 -11.30 -30.24
CA MET A 838 10.10 -12.16 -30.90
C MET A 838 9.48 -13.28 -31.73
N VAL A 839 8.45 -13.96 -31.23
CA VAL A 839 7.68 -14.95 -32.05
C VAL A 839 7.22 -14.33 -33.35
N ARG A 840 6.79 -13.09 -33.28
CA ARG A 840 6.26 -12.37 -34.44
C ARG A 840 7.38 -11.87 -35.37
N ALA A 841 8.48 -11.35 -34.81
CA ALA A 841 9.66 -10.95 -35.57
C ALA A 841 10.22 -12.10 -36.43
N VAL A 842 10.15 -13.33 -35.93
CA VAL A 842 10.52 -14.54 -36.68
C VAL A 842 9.63 -14.70 -37.93
N ARG A 843 8.31 -14.50 -37.81
CA ARG A 843 7.39 -14.63 -38.94
C ARG A 843 7.62 -13.55 -40.00
N GLU A 844 7.79 -12.29 -39.57
CA GLU A 844 8.04 -11.15 -40.45
C GLU A 844 9.35 -11.30 -41.24
N ARG A 845 10.37 -11.90 -40.62
CA ARG A 845 11.70 -12.06 -41.22
C ARG A 845 11.95 -13.43 -41.83
N ARG A 846 10.91 -14.25 -42.06
CA ARG A 846 11.06 -15.60 -42.54
C ARG A 846 11.84 -15.66 -43.87
N HIS A 847 11.61 -14.70 -44.78
CA HIS A 847 12.29 -14.57 -46.04
C HIS A 847 13.76 -14.15 -45.87
N GLU A 848 14.06 -13.17 -45.03
CA GLU A 848 15.43 -12.73 -44.71
C GLU A 848 16.25 -13.86 -44.06
N ILE A 849 15.62 -14.56 -43.06
CA ILE A 849 16.25 -15.74 -42.44
C ILE A 849 16.51 -16.83 -43.47
N GLY A 850 15.58 -17.07 -44.38
CA GLY A 850 15.74 -18.02 -45.50
C GLY A 850 16.89 -17.65 -46.40
N MET A 851 17.07 -16.39 -46.78
CA MET A 851 18.20 -15.89 -47.56
C MET A 851 19.54 -16.08 -46.81
N LEU A 852 19.61 -15.71 -45.54
CA LEU A 852 20.81 -15.92 -44.72
C LEU A 852 21.19 -17.40 -44.67
N ARG A 853 20.20 -18.27 -44.45
CA ARG A 853 20.42 -19.73 -44.48
C ARG A 853 20.84 -20.24 -45.86
N ALA A 854 20.32 -19.69 -46.96
CA ALA A 854 20.70 -20.02 -48.33
C ALA A 854 22.13 -19.55 -48.64
N MET A 855 22.58 -18.43 -48.03
CA MET A 855 23.96 -17.96 -48.13
C MET A 855 24.96 -18.73 -47.25
N GLY A 856 24.54 -19.82 -46.52
CA GLY A 856 25.39 -20.71 -45.78
C GLY A 856 25.55 -20.37 -44.27
N PHE A 857 24.80 -19.43 -43.75
CA PHE A 857 24.82 -19.12 -42.30
C PHE A 857 24.29 -20.31 -41.49
N SER A 858 25.02 -20.72 -40.47
CA SER A 858 24.61 -21.83 -39.59
C SER A 858 23.38 -21.46 -38.76
N THR A 859 22.61 -22.48 -38.33
CA THR A 859 21.46 -22.30 -37.42
C THR A 859 21.88 -21.62 -36.12
N GLY A 860 23.11 -21.91 -35.63
CA GLY A 860 23.67 -21.30 -34.43
C GLY A 860 23.87 -19.79 -34.55
N ILE A 861 24.32 -19.29 -35.69
CA ILE A 861 24.52 -17.86 -35.97
C ILE A 861 23.17 -17.13 -36.01
N VAL A 862 22.15 -17.70 -36.67
CA VAL A 862 20.82 -17.12 -36.76
C VAL A 862 20.16 -17.07 -35.37
N ARG A 863 20.26 -18.15 -34.59
CA ARG A 863 19.75 -18.17 -33.21
C ARG A 863 20.46 -17.14 -32.34
N ALA A 864 21.78 -17.10 -32.39
CA ALA A 864 22.60 -16.15 -31.61
C ALA A 864 22.30 -14.70 -32.00
N ALA A 865 22.04 -14.39 -33.27
CA ALA A 865 21.64 -13.04 -33.70
C ALA A 865 20.31 -12.62 -33.10
N MET A 866 19.31 -13.50 -33.06
CA MET A 866 18.01 -13.21 -32.45
C MET A 866 18.08 -13.06 -30.93
N LEU A 867 18.87 -13.91 -30.26
CA LEU A 867 19.12 -13.77 -28.82
C LEU A 867 19.91 -12.51 -28.49
N SER A 868 20.85 -12.09 -29.34
CA SER A 868 21.57 -10.82 -29.19
C SER A 868 20.66 -9.60 -29.30
N GLU A 869 19.67 -9.65 -30.19
CA GLU A 869 18.66 -8.60 -30.34
C GLU A 869 17.82 -8.45 -29.06
N ALA A 870 17.29 -9.56 -28.55
CA ALA A 870 16.50 -9.58 -27.32
C ALA A 870 17.34 -9.16 -26.11
N GLY A 871 18.55 -9.72 -26.01
CA GLY A 871 19.48 -9.42 -24.92
C GLY A 871 19.89 -7.95 -24.88
N LEU A 872 20.11 -7.33 -26.05
CA LEU A 872 20.44 -5.90 -26.12
C LEU A 872 19.30 -5.03 -25.56
N ILE A 873 18.06 -5.31 -25.93
CA ILE A 873 16.88 -4.56 -25.46
C ILE A 873 16.72 -4.76 -23.96
N ALA A 874 16.83 -6.00 -23.48
CA ALA A 874 16.69 -6.32 -22.06
C ALA A 874 17.79 -5.64 -21.22
N VAL A 875 19.07 -5.75 -21.63
CA VAL A 875 20.21 -5.11 -20.93
C VAL A 875 20.07 -3.60 -20.92
N GLN A 876 19.76 -2.99 -22.06
CA GLN A 876 19.58 -1.52 -22.11
C GLN A 876 18.45 -1.05 -21.21
N GLY A 877 17.29 -1.73 -21.25
CA GLY A 877 16.14 -1.40 -20.42
C GLY A 877 16.45 -1.56 -18.93
N THR A 878 17.12 -2.65 -18.57
CA THR A 878 17.54 -2.93 -17.20
C THR A 878 18.54 -1.88 -16.69
N VAL A 879 19.56 -1.54 -17.47
CA VAL A 879 20.56 -0.54 -17.06
C VAL A 879 19.93 0.86 -16.93
N ILE A 880 19.08 1.25 -17.88
CA ILE A 880 18.38 2.55 -17.80
C ILE A 880 17.48 2.58 -16.58
N GLY A 881 16.65 1.56 -16.37
CA GLY A 881 15.75 1.49 -15.23
C GLY A 881 16.51 1.52 -13.90
N ALA A 882 17.57 0.74 -13.76
CA ALA A 882 18.38 0.67 -12.55
C ALA A 882 19.07 2.02 -12.24
N VAL A 883 19.71 2.64 -13.23
CA VAL A 883 20.39 3.92 -13.02
C VAL A 883 19.40 5.01 -12.64
N LEU A 884 18.28 5.10 -13.34
CA LEU A 884 17.24 6.07 -12.98
C LEU A 884 16.66 5.79 -11.61
N GLY A 885 16.39 4.51 -11.27
CA GLY A 885 15.90 4.11 -9.96
C GLY A 885 16.84 4.51 -8.83
N LEU A 886 18.14 4.23 -8.97
CA LEU A 886 19.15 4.62 -7.99
C LEU A 886 19.24 6.14 -7.80
N VAL A 887 19.23 6.91 -8.91
CA VAL A 887 19.30 8.37 -8.85
C VAL A 887 18.05 8.95 -8.19
N THR A 888 16.87 8.44 -8.55
CA THR A 888 15.60 8.93 -7.99
C THR A 888 15.48 8.54 -6.51
N THR A 889 15.87 7.32 -6.10
CA THR A 889 15.86 6.95 -4.67
C THR A 889 16.79 7.85 -3.87
N ARG A 890 18.00 8.12 -4.39
CA ARG A 890 18.91 9.06 -3.72
C ARG A 890 18.31 10.46 -3.57
N GLN A 891 17.61 10.96 -4.60
CA GLN A 891 16.95 12.27 -4.53
C GLN A 891 15.78 12.25 -3.52
N LEU A 892 15.02 11.17 -3.50
CA LEU A 892 13.91 10.99 -2.59
C LEU A 892 14.39 10.96 -1.13
N LEU A 893 15.42 10.18 -0.82
CA LEU A 893 15.99 10.07 0.53
C LEU A 893 16.75 11.33 0.97
N ALA A 894 17.23 12.15 0.04
CA ALA A 894 17.95 13.40 0.35
C ALA A 894 17.06 14.64 0.46
N GLY A 895 15.82 14.58 0.00
CA GLY A 895 14.87 15.69 -0.08
C GLY A 895 13.57 15.47 0.68
N SER A 896 13.48 14.46 1.51
CA SER A 896 12.20 14.07 2.12
C SER A 896 12.05 14.62 3.54
N ASP A 897 11.35 15.75 3.67
CA ASP A 897 10.61 16.06 4.87
C ASP A 897 9.49 14.99 5.14
N SER A 898 9.21 14.13 4.14
CA SER A 898 8.19 13.08 4.20
C SER A 898 8.58 11.83 4.98
N PHE A 899 9.88 11.60 5.22
CA PHE A 899 10.38 10.52 6.11
C PHE A 899 11.03 11.12 7.36
N GLY A 900 10.79 12.41 7.57
CA GLY A 900 11.34 13.21 8.62
C GLY A 900 12.76 13.71 8.36
N ASP A 901 13.24 14.62 9.23
CA ASP A 901 14.54 15.26 9.11
C ASP A 901 15.73 14.32 9.35
N VAL A 902 15.52 13.06 9.71
CA VAL A 902 16.58 12.07 9.80
C VAL A 902 16.90 11.53 8.40
N PRO A 903 18.05 11.86 7.82
CA PRO A 903 18.41 11.36 6.50
C PRO A 903 18.60 9.85 6.57
N LEU A 904 17.68 9.11 5.95
CA LEU A 904 17.83 7.67 5.79
C LEU A 904 19.12 7.35 5.03
N PRO A 905 19.94 6.41 5.52
CA PRO A 905 21.18 6.06 4.86
C PRO A 905 20.89 5.50 3.47
N PHE A 906 21.56 6.03 2.43
CA PHE A 906 21.44 5.49 1.08
C PHE A 906 22.22 4.17 0.98
N VAL A 907 21.56 3.05 1.25
CA VAL A 907 22.16 1.70 1.22
C VAL A 907 21.85 1.01 -0.11
N ILE A 908 22.89 0.57 -0.81
CA ILE A 908 22.72 -0.17 -2.06
C ILE A 908 22.82 -1.67 -1.78
N PRO A 909 21.71 -2.42 -1.87
CA PRO A 909 21.74 -3.87 -1.66
C PRO A 909 22.25 -4.58 -2.93
N TRP A 910 23.54 -4.70 -3.10
CA TRP A 910 24.17 -5.23 -4.32
C TRP A 910 23.65 -6.62 -4.71
N VAL A 911 23.46 -7.51 -3.75
CA VAL A 911 22.95 -8.88 -4.00
C VAL A 911 21.50 -8.81 -4.49
N GLY A 912 20.63 -8.05 -3.80
CA GLY A 912 19.24 -7.85 -4.20
C GLY A 912 19.13 -7.22 -5.59
N LEU A 913 19.93 -6.20 -5.86
CA LEU A 913 20.02 -5.55 -7.17
C LEU A 913 20.46 -6.53 -8.27
N LEU A 914 21.50 -7.34 -8.04
CA LEU A 914 21.95 -8.32 -9.01
C LEU A 914 20.86 -9.38 -9.33
N VAL A 915 20.11 -9.82 -8.34
CA VAL A 915 18.97 -10.74 -8.54
C VAL A 915 17.88 -10.06 -9.37
N ILE A 916 17.49 -8.85 -8.99
CA ILE A 916 16.42 -8.09 -9.67
C ILE A 916 16.80 -7.69 -11.10
N LEU A 917 18.06 -7.41 -11.37
CA LEU A 917 18.53 -7.09 -12.70
C LEU A 917 18.81 -8.35 -13.53
N GLY A 918 19.29 -9.40 -12.90
CA GLY A 918 19.67 -10.65 -13.55
C GLY A 918 18.48 -11.53 -13.93
N LEU A 919 17.50 -11.66 -13.04
CA LEU A 919 16.33 -12.51 -13.26
C LEU A 919 15.51 -12.10 -14.51
N PRO A 920 15.15 -10.83 -14.71
CA PRO A 920 14.46 -10.38 -15.93
C PRO A 920 15.26 -10.61 -17.20
N LEU A 921 16.57 -10.40 -17.13
CA LEU A 921 17.45 -10.64 -18.26
C LEU A 921 17.48 -12.12 -18.65
N VAL A 922 17.67 -13.02 -17.68
CA VAL A 922 17.66 -14.47 -17.90
C VAL A 922 16.28 -14.93 -18.40
N ALA A 923 15.20 -14.48 -17.77
CA ALA A 923 13.84 -14.83 -18.16
C ALA A 923 13.48 -14.32 -19.56
N SER A 924 13.92 -13.11 -19.94
CA SER A 924 13.71 -12.56 -21.29
C SER A 924 14.49 -13.36 -22.35
N LEU A 925 15.71 -13.77 -22.06
CA LEU A 925 16.50 -14.63 -22.94
C LEU A 925 15.87 -16.02 -23.07
N ALA A 926 15.37 -16.59 -21.96
CA ALA A 926 14.67 -17.87 -21.98
C ALA A 926 13.37 -17.82 -22.79
N ALA A 927 12.55 -16.76 -22.58
CA ALA A 927 11.32 -16.56 -23.34
C ALA A 927 11.55 -16.40 -24.85
N THR A 928 12.72 -15.87 -25.25
CA THR A 928 13.09 -15.67 -26.66
C THR A 928 13.83 -16.86 -27.27
N ALA A 929 14.39 -17.77 -26.44
CA ALA A 929 15.19 -18.90 -26.88
C ALA A 929 14.41 -19.88 -27.78
N TRP A 930 13.18 -20.20 -27.44
CA TRP A 930 12.31 -21.09 -28.20
C TRP A 930 11.91 -20.49 -29.57
N PRO A 931 11.42 -19.24 -29.68
CA PRO A 931 11.18 -18.60 -30.98
C PRO A 931 12.43 -18.51 -31.85
N ALA A 932 13.58 -18.15 -31.26
CA ALA A 932 14.85 -18.06 -31.96
C ALA A 932 15.30 -19.42 -32.52
N SER A 933 15.14 -20.48 -31.77
CA SER A 933 15.46 -21.84 -32.20
C SER A 933 14.56 -22.31 -33.37
N ARG A 934 13.26 -22.02 -33.29
CA ARG A 934 12.33 -22.29 -34.39
C ARG A 934 12.65 -21.49 -35.64
N ALA A 935 13.02 -20.23 -35.49
CA ALA A 935 13.49 -19.40 -36.60
C ALA A 935 14.71 -20.00 -37.30
N ALA A 936 15.69 -20.36 -36.52
CA ALA A 936 16.95 -20.96 -37.04
C ALA A 936 16.71 -22.28 -37.78
N ALA A 937 15.68 -23.04 -37.43
CA ALA A 937 15.35 -24.33 -38.06
C ALA A 937 14.54 -24.21 -39.37
N ILE A 938 14.18 -23.00 -39.82
CA ILE A 938 13.43 -22.80 -41.08
C ILE A 938 14.29 -23.26 -42.26
N LYS A 939 13.73 -24.18 -43.10
CA LYS A 939 14.38 -24.65 -44.33
C LYS A 939 14.40 -23.55 -45.37
N PRO A 940 15.56 -23.23 -45.99
CA PRO A 940 15.64 -22.17 -47.03
C PRO A 940 14.61 -22.32 -48.16
N ALA A 941 14.43 -23.53 -48.68
CA ALA A 941 13.50 -23.82 -49.74
C ALA A 941 12.04 -23.49 -49.37
N VAL A 942 11.64 -23.65 -48.10
CA VAL A 942 10.31 -23.36 -47.61
C VAL A 942 10.14 -21.86 -47.39
N ALA A 943 11.20 -21.19 -46.90
CA ALA A 943 11.18 -19.74 -46.63
C ALA A 943 11.10 -18.90 -47.92
N LEU A 944 11.81 -19.36 -48.99
CA LEU A 944 11.85 -18.67 -50.27
C LEU A 944 10.62 -18.95 -51.18
N ARG A 945 9.95 -20.10 -50.99
CA ARG A 945 8.75 -20.49 -51.73
C ARG A 945 7.46 -19.81 -51.23
N ALA A 946 7.48 -19.23 -50.05
CA ALA A 946 6.30 -18.61 -49.45
C ALA A 946 6.05 -17.14 -49.96
N ALA A 947 6.63 -16.78 -51.12
CA ALA A 947 6.45 -15.48 -51.77
C ALA A 947 5.33 -15.49 -52.84
N ASP A 948 4.63 -16.61 -53.02
CA ASP A 948 3.46 -16.70 -53.95
C ASP A 948 2.15 -16.74 -53.18
#